data_8d80af8713193456f195ebef3dd7ec41
#
_entry.id   8d80af8713193456f195ebef3dd7ec41
#
_cell.length_a   1.000
_cell.length_b   1.000
_cell.length_c   1.000
_cell.angle_alpha   90.00
_cell.angle_beta   90.00
_cell.angle_gamma   90.00
#
_symmetry.space_group_name_H-M   'P 1'
#
loop_
_entity.id
_entity.type
_entity.pdbx_description
1 polymer ?
#
loop_
_entity_poly.entity_id
_entity_poly.type
_entity_poly.pdbx_seq_one_letter_code
_entity_poly.pdbx_strand_id
1 'polypeptide(L)'
;MTAPLKEEHKPSNFLRGIIERDLAEGRYAGRHFGGSPGDGSHHAAGNPDPARVRLRFPPEPNGYLHVGHAKSIWVNFGLAQDYGGVCHMRFDDTNPEKEEQEYVDSILEAVRWLGYGWEAHGTSHLYYASNYFDFMYRAAEYLIESGHAYVDEQTPEEMRANRGDFGTPGTNSPYRSRPREESLARLREMRDGRHADGAMVLRARIDMASPNINMRDPAIYRIKHATHHNTGDRWCIYPMYTFAHPIEDALENITHSVCTLEFEDQRPFYDWVLERIVPILRGPEFERALQLVERVQQQGGEAAQAFALHCASFAHKLDDGAAEVRMRELFARWEQDKTGVTADLPGFFELLRCEAEQFAPLLAHALEKYSIEPFKLPHQYEFARLNLTYVITSKRKLKQLVDEGIVSGWDDPRMPTVVGLRRRGYTPEAIRLFCERSGVSKAGGWIDYSNLDGALRDDLEGKAARAMAVLDPLKLRITNWAEVFGDAAHQESCSAPAHPARPELGRRDFLLGPELWIEREDFTETPPKGYHRLYPGNMARLKYGYVIKCTGCEKDADGQVGTVLAELVPDTKSGTPGADSVKVKGVITWVGAADGVPAEVRLYDRLFRDAHPDAGGKDFKQALNPDSKKVVTAYVEPSLAAAAADERFQFERHGYFVTDRHDHAAGRPVFNKITGLKDSWAR
;
A
#
# COMPACT_ATOMS: atom_id res chain seq x y z
N MET A 1 -33.85 -23.37 9.90
CA MET A 1 -33.60 -22.90 8.53
C MET A 1 -32.96 -21.54 8.68
N THR A 2 -31.63 -21.48 8.63
CA THR A 2 -30.86 -20.25 8.63
C THR A 2 -30.97 -19.65 7.25
N ALA A 3 -31.44 -18.39 7.17
CA ALA A 3 -31.47 -17.63 5.91
C ALA A 3 -30.06 -17.53 5.33
N PRO A 4 -29.91 -17.66 3.99
CA PRO A 4 -28.61 -17.45 3.37
C PRO A 4 -28.14 -16.02 3.66
N LEU A 5 -26.88 -15.90 4.12
CA LEU A 5 -26.20 -14.63 4.23
C LEU A 5 -26.31 -13.93 2.88
N LYS A 6 -26.85 -12.72 2.85
CA LYS A 6 -26.81 -11.87 1.67
C LYS A 6 -25.35 -11.69 1.27
N GLU A 7 -24.98 -12.19 0.10
CA GLU A 7 -23.72 -11.78 -0.54
C GLU A 7 -23.73 -10.24 -0.62
N GLU A 8 -22.83 -9.61 0.11
CA GLU A 8 -22.61 -8.19 -0.01
C GLU A 8 -22.09 -7.93 -1.42
N HIS A 9 -22.93 -7.35 -2.24
CA HIS A 9 -22.60 -6.97 -3.62
C HIS A 9 -21.55 -5.84 -3.54
N LYS A 10 -20.26 -6.21 -3.58
CA LYS A 10 -19.18 -5.21 -3.65
C LYS A 10 -19.31 -4.40 -4.94
N PRO A 11 -19.08 -3.07 -4.91
CA PRO A 11 -19.16 -2.24 -6.09
C PRO A 11 -18.24 -2.77 -7.18
N SER A 12 -18.77 -2.99 -8.39
CA SER A 12 -17.97 -3.41 -9.53
C SER A 12 -17.06 -2.27 -9.99
N ASN A 13 -15.88 -2.59 -10.47
CA ASN A 13 -14.96 -1.67 -11.13
C ASN A 13 -14.27 -2.37 -12.32
N PHE A 14 -13.56 -1.63 -13.16
CA PHE A 14 -12.98 -2.16 -14.38
C PHE A 14 -11.94 -3.29 -14.11
N LEU A 15 -11.17 -3.26 -13.01
CA LEU A 15 -10.23 -4.32 -12.67
C LEU A 15 -10.96 -5.61 -12.30
N ARG A 16 -12.06 -5.50 -11.54
CA ARG A 16 -12.95 -6.64 -11.24
C ARG A 16 -13.50 -7.25 -12.52
N GLY A 17 -14.02 -6.41 -13.43
CA GLY A 17 -14.53 -6.88 -14.71
C GLY A 17 -13.48 -7.58 -15.58
N ILE A 18 -12.21 -7.16 -15.52
CA ILE A 18 -11.09 -7.84 -16.20
C ILE A 18 -10.86 -9.23 -15.59
N ILE A 19 -10.69 -9.29 -14.27
CA ILE A 19 -10.45 -10.56 -13.55
C ILE A 19 -11.60 -11.53 -13.76
N GLU A 20 -12.84 -11.08 -13.63
CA GLU A 20 -14.05 -11.90 -13.80
C GLU A 20 -14.15 -12.48 -15.20
N ARG A 21 -13.86 -11.68 -16.23
CA ARG A 21 -13.81 -12.13 -17.61
C ARG A 21 -12.70 -13.17 -17.82
N ASP A 22 -11.47 -12.88 -17.37
CA ASP A 22 -10.32 -13.76 -17.54
C ASP A 22 -10.53 -15.11 -16.81
N LEU A 23 -11.21 -15.11 -15.67
CA LEU A 23 -11.61 -16.31 -14.95
C LEU A 23 -12.72 -17.08 -15.66
N ALA A 24 -13.73 -16.38 -16.23
CA ALA A 24 -14.83 -17.00 -16.97
C ALA A 24 -14.35 -17.64 -18.29
N GLU A 25 -13.39 -17.02 -18.95
CA GLU A 25 -12.75 -17.52 -20.17
C GLU A 25 -11.72 -18.64 -19.88
N GLY A 26 -11.45 -18.95 -18.61
CA GLY A 26 -10.44 -19.94 -18.22
C GLY A 26 -9.02 -19.56 -18.60
N ARG A 27 -8.73 -18.26 -18.76
CA ARG A 27 -7.44 -17.77 -19.25
C ARG A 27 -6.25 -18.29 -18.45
N TYR A 28 -6.42 -18.52 -17.15
CA TYR A 28 -5.40 -19.02 -16.23
C TYR A 28 -5.73 -20.43 -15.69
N ALA A 29 -6.65 -21.15 -16.33
CA ALA A 29 -6.96 -22.54 -15.97
C ALA A 29 -5.76 -23.47 -16.27
N GLY A 30 -5.60 -24.51 -15.47
CA GLY A 30 -4.52 -25.49 -15.66
C GLY A 30 -3.13 -24.99 -15.28
N ARG A 31 -2.99 -23.79 -14.72
CA ARG A 31 -1.71 -23.24 -14.28
C ARG A 31 -1.14 -24.04 -13.10
N HIS A 32 0.17 -24.19 -13.08
CA HIS A 32 0.95 -24.81 -12.02
C HIS A 32 1.80 -23.76 -11.31
N PHE A 33 2.20 -24.04 -10.07
CA PHE A 33 3.11 -23.21 -9.28
C PHE A 33 4.17 -24.08 -8.60
N GLY A 34 5.45 -23.73 -8.81
CA GLY A 34 6.59 -24.48 -8.31
C GLY A 34 6.88 -24.34 -6.80
N GLY A 35 5.99 -23.64 -6.05
CA GLY A 35 6.19 -23.35 -4.62
C GLY A 35 7.08 -22.13 -4.34
N SER A 36 7.81 -21.66 -5.34
CA SER A 36 8.68 -20.47 -5.31
C SER A 36 8.72 -19.82 -6.69
N PRO A 37 9.23 -18.58 -6.82
CA PRO A 37 9.50 -17.97 -8.12
C PRO A 37 10.49 -18.78 -8.95
N GLY A 38 10.29 -18.79 -10.27
CA GLY A 38 11.15 -19.49 -11.20
C GLY A 38 10.65 -19.36 -12.64
N ASP A 39 11.33 -20.00 -13.56
CA ASP A 39 10.93 -20.04 -14.96
C ASP A 39 9.71 -20.97 -15.20
N GLY A 40 9.25 -21.03 -16.45
CA GLY A 40 8.11 -21.86 -16.82
C GLY A 40 8.29 -23.35 -16.51
N SER A 41 9.53 -23.88 -16.64
CA SER A 41 9.82 -25.28 -16.32
C SER A 41 9.73 -25.56 -14.83
N HIS A 42 10.19 -24.62 -14.01
CA HIS A 42 10.05 -24.69 -12.57
C HIS A 42 8.59 -24.74 -12.14
N HIS A 43 7.76 -23.85 -12.70
CA HIS A 43 6.34 -23.84 -12.38
C HIS A 43 5.61 -25.09 -12.90
N ALA A 44 5.89 -25.52 -14.13
CA ALA A 44 5.31 -26.72 -14.71
C ALA A 44 5.62 -28.01 -13.93
N ALA A 45 6.77 -28.07 -13.26
CA ALA A 45 7.15 -29.17 -12.38
C ALA A 45 6.42 -29.17 -11.03
N GLY A 46 5.75 -28.06 -10.69
CA GLY A 46 5.01 -27.90 -9.44
C GLY A 46 3.63 -28.53 -9.47
N ASN A 47 2.88 -28.32 -8.38
CA ASN A 47 1.49 -28.74 -8.29
C ASN A 47 0.55 -27.77 -9.04
N PRO A 48 -0.68 -28.19 -9.39
CA PRO A 48 -1.70 -27.27 -9.86
C PRO A 48 -1.81 -26.06 -8.92
N ASP A 49 -1.81 -24.86 -9.49
CA ASP A 49 -1.80 -23.64 -8.68
C ASP A 49 -3.11 -23.47 -7.93
N PRO A 50 -3.12 -23.49 -6.58
CA PRO A 50 -4.33 -23.29 -5.80
C PRO A 50 -4.86 -21.86 -5.88
N ALA A 51 -4.02 -20.89 -6.26
CA ALA A 51 -4.41 -19.50 -6.39
C ALA A 51 -5.04 -19.23 -7.75
N ARG A 52 -6.31 -18.82 -7.77
CA ARG A 52 -7.04 -18.52 -9.01
C ARG A 52 -6.44 -17.30 -9.74
N VAL A 53 -5.93 -16.33 -9.00
CA VAL A 53 -5.20 -15.16 -9.49
C VAL A 53 -4.00 -14.88 -8.61
N ARG A 54 -2.94 -14.32 -9.20
CA ARG A 54 -1.76 -13.84 -8.49
C ARG A 54 -1.53 -12.37 -8.84
N LEU A 55 -1.50 -11.56 -7.79
CA LEU A 55 -1.18 -10.14 -7.85
C LEU A 55 0.07 -9.87 -7.01
N ARG A 56 0.55 -8.64 -6.98
CA ARG A 56 1.68 -8.22 -6.15
C ARG A 56 1.58 -6.75 -5.74
N PHE A 57 2.16 -6.45 -4.59
CA PHE A 57 2.43 -5.10 -4.13
C PHE A 57 3.96 -4.93 -4.03
N PRO A 58 4.61 -4.15 -4.93
CA PRO A 58 6.05 -4.05 -5.05
C PRO A 58 6.58 -2.69 -4.59
N PRO A 59 6.59 -2.36 -3.28
CA PRO A 59 7.15 -1.09 -2.83
C PRO A 59 8.68 -1.10 -2.89
N GLU A 60 9.27 0.07 -3.23
CA GLU A 60 10.68 0.34 -3.03
C GLU A 60 10.94 0.61 -1.54
N PRO A 61 11.92 -0.10 -0.88
CA PRO A 61 12.16 0.02 0.56
C PRO A 61 13.01 1.27 0.91
N ASN A 62 12.57 2.44 0.49
CA ASN A 62 13.27 3.73 0.61
C ASN A 62 12.50 4.80 1.38
N GLY A 63 11.53 4.41 2.20
CA GLY A 63 10.73 5.30 3.03
C GLY A 63 9.43 4.70 3.53
N TYR A 64 8.80 5.40 4.46
CA TYR A 64 7.52 5.01 5.04
C TYR A 64 6.37 5.08 4.03
N LEU A 65 5.44 4.13 4.12
CA LEU A 65 4.21 4.13 3.31
C LEU A 65 3.27 5.28 3.74
N HIS A 66 2.56 5.84 2.78
CA HIS A 66 1.54 6.85 2.99
C HIS A 66 0.16 6.37 2.52
N VAL A 67 -0.88 7.17 2.74
CA VAL A 67 -2.29 6.85 2.40
C VAL A 67 -2.48 6.41 0.93
N GLY A 68 -1.70 6.93 -0.01
CA GLY A 68 -1.72 6.48 -1.41
C GLY A 68 -1.29 5.02 -1.57
N HIS A 69 -0.25 4.59 -0.84
CA HIS A 69 0.17 3.19 -0.81
C HIS A 69 -0.89 2.29 -0.14
N ALA A 70 -1.57 2.79 0.91
CA ALA A 70 -2.67 2.04 1.53
C ALA A 70 -3.77 1.70 0.53
N LYS A 71 -4.07 2.61 -0.43
CA LYS A 71 -4.99 2.32 -1.54
C LYS A 71 -4.47 1.24 -2.47
N SER A 72 -3.19 1.27 -2.85
CA SER A 72 -2.57 0.23 -3.70
C SER A 72 -2.57 -1.13 -3.01
N ILE A 73 -2.31 -1.16 -1.70
CA ILE A 73 -2.40 -2.37 -0.87
C ILE A 73 -3.85 -2.90 -0.88
N TRP A 74 -4.83 -2.05 -0.60
CA TRP A 74 -6.24 -2.42 -0.61
C TRP A 74 -6.68 -2.96 -1.97
N VAL A 75 -6.24 -2.36 -3.09
CA VAL A 75 -6.55 -2.84 -4.44
C VAL A 75 -5.95 -4.22 -4.68
N ASN A 76 -4.64 -4.39 -4.52
CA ASN A 76 -3.94 -5.63 -4.89
C ASN A 76 -4.30 -6.79 -3.95
N PHE A 77 -4.18 -6.61 -2.64
CA PHE A 77 -4.51 -7.66 -1.67
C PHE A 77 -6.02 -7.92 -1.63
N GLY A 78 -6.85 -6.89 -1.73
CA GLY A 78 -8.30 -7.02 -1.74
C GLY A 78 -8.81 -7.79 -2.96
N LEU A 79 -8.30 -7.50 -4.16
CA LEU A 79 -8.63 -8.28 -5.37
C LEU A 79 -8.19 -9.74 -5.23
N ALA A 80 -6.97 -9.99 -4.71
CA ALA A 80 -6.51 -11.35 -4.49
C ALA A 80 -7.46 -12.11 -3.55
N GLN A 81 -7.83 -11.53 -2.41
CA GLN A 81 -8.75 -12.14 -1.45
C GLN A 81 -10.14 -12.39 -2.06
N ASP A 82 -10.70 -11.41 -2.77
CA ASP A 82 -12.05 -11.50 -3.33
C ASP A 82 -12.19 -12.58 -4.39
N TYR A 83 -11.11 -12.90 -5.12
CA TYR A 83 -11.14 -13.90 -6.20
C TYR A 83 -10.40 -15.20 -5.85
N GLY A 84 -10.12 -15.47 -4.58
CA GLY A 84 -9.46 -16.71 -4.14
C GLY A 84 -8.05 -16.85 -4.68
N GLY A 85 -7.33 -15.74 -4.71
CA GLY A 85 -5.96 -15.63 -5.18
C GLY A 85 -4.97 -15.34 -4.07
N VAL A 86 -3.76 -14.99 -4.47
CA VAL A 86 -2.64 -14.62 -3.60
C VAL A 86 -2.08 -13.27 -4.06
N CYS A 87 -1.74 -12.39 -3.12
CA CYS A 87 -0.97 -11.19 -3.40
C CYS A 87 0.45 -11.34 -2.84
N HIS A 88 1.43 -11.23 -3.73
CA HIS A 88 2.84 -11.27 -3.33
C HIS A 88 3.27 -9.93 -2.73
N MET A 89 4.06 -10.00 -1.67
CA MET A 89 4.83 -8.87 -1.17
C MET A 89 6.21 -8.92 -1.80
N ARG A 90 6.55 -7.94 -2.65
CA ARG A 90 7.85 -7.91 -3.32
C ARG A 90 8.52 -6.57 -3.12
N PHE A 91 9.70 -6.57 -2.53
CA PHE A 91 10.51 -5.37 -2.44
C PHE A 91 11.27 -5.13 -3.75
N ASP A 92 11.08 -3.94 -4.33
CA ASP A 92 11.92 -3.45 -5.42
C ASP A 92 13.22 -2.89 -4.84
N ASP A 93 14.18 -3.78 -4.67
CA ASP A 93 15.52 -3.48 -4.15
C ASP A 93 16.57 -3.44 -5.28
N THR A 94 16.23 -2.83 -6.42
CA THR A 94 17.14 -2.64 -7.57
C THR A 94 18.12 -1.51 -7.40
N ASN A 95 18.00 -0.69 -6.35
CA ASN A 95 18.84 0.47 -6.10
C ASN A 95 19.61 0.38 -4.77
N PRO A 96 20.89 -0.04 -4.76
CA PRO A 96 21.64 -0.35 -3.55
C PRO A 96 21.90 0.84 -2.61
N GLU A 97 21.71 2.09 -3.07
CA GLU A 97 22.04 3.27 -2.26
C GLU A 97 20.92 3.78 -1.34
N LYS A 98 19.71 3.25 -1.46
CA LYS A 98 18.53 3.87 -0.83
C LYS A 98 17.74 2.93 0.08
N GLU A 99 18.20 1.72 0.25
CA GLU A 99 17.43 0.67 0.86
C GLU A 99 17.88 0.45 2.30
N GLU A 100 16.95 0.60 3.26
CA GLU A 100 17.20 0.47 4.67
C GLU A 100 16.24 -0.55 5.30
N GLN A 101 16.76 -1.41 6.19
CA GLN A 101 15.99 -2.46 6.87
C GLN A 101 14.81 -1.86 7.67
N GLU A 102 14.96 -0.68 8.23
CA GLU A 102 13.89 0.03 8.93
C GLU A 102 12.65 0.21 8.04
N TYR A 103 12.86 0.57 6.77
CA TYR A 103 11.75 0.75 5.84
C TYR A 103 11.10 -0.58 5.45
N VAL A 104 11.89 -1.64 5.27
CA VAL A 104 11.36 -2.99 5.04
C VAL A 104 10.43 -3.39 6.18
N ASP A 105 10.89 -3.28 7.42
CA ASP A 105 10.13 -3.68 8.62
C ASP A 105 8.85 -2.84 8.77
N SER A 106 8.93 -1.53 8.56
CA SER A 106 7.78 -0.61 8.61
C SER A 106 6.75 -0.92 7.53
N ILE A 107 7.18 -1.27 6.32
CA ILE A 107 6.29 -1.63 5.20
C ILE A 107 5.55 -2.93 5.51
N LEU A 108 6.25 -3.95 5.99
CA LEU A 108 5.66 -5.23 6.38
C LEU A 108 4.63 -5.06 7.51
N GLU A 109 4.98 -4.27 8.53
CA GLU A 109 4.06 -3.95 9.63
C GLU A 109 2.82 -3.20 9.13
N ALA A 110 2.99 -2.23 8.22
CA ALA A 110 1.88 -1.47 7.66
C ALA A 110 0.89 -2.34 6.86
N VAL A 111 1.38 -3.29 6.07
CA VAL A 111 0.53 -4.24 5.33
C VAL A 111 -0.26 -5.12 6.30
N ARG A 112 0.42 -5.68 7.32
CA ARG A 112 -0.24 -6.50 8.37
C ARG A 112 -1.26 -5.69 9.17
N TRP A 113 -0.92 -4.47 9.54
CA TRP A 113 -1.83 -3.59 10.26
C TRP A 113 -3.09 -3.26 9.44
N LEU A 114 -2.96 -3.10 8.12
CA LEU A 114 -4.11 -2.92 7.23
C LEU A 114 -4.99 -4.18 7.09
N GLY A 115 -4.59 -5.31 7.71
CA GLY A 115 -5.35 -6.56 7.74
C GLY A 115 -5.02 -7.48 6.57
N TYR A 116 -3.86 -7.34 5.94
CA TYR A 116 -3.40 -8.16 4.83
C TYR A 116 -2.16 -8.98 5.19
N GLY A 117 -1.88 -10.00 4.39
CA GLY A 117 -0.73 -10.87 4.54
C GLY A 117 -0.37 -11.51 3.21
N TRP A 118 0.82 -12.05 3.14
CA TRP A 118 1.40 -12.68 1.94
C TRP A 118 1.68 -14.17 2.15
N GLU A 119 1.32 -14.71 3.30
CA GLU A 119 1.36 -16.13 3.56
C GLU A 119 0.07 -16.80 3.04
N ALA A 120 0.22 -17.76 2.13
CA ALA A 120 -0.89 -18.50 1.58
C ALA A 120 -0.48 -19.93 1.19
N HIS A 121 -1.38 -20.90 1.35
CA HIS A 121 -1.17 -22.29 0.95
C HIS A 121 0.12 -22.92 1.50
N GLY A 122 0.52 -22.53 2.72
CA GLY A 122 1.75 -23.01 3.37
C GLY A 122 3.05 -22.39 2.86
N THR A 123 2.97 -21.36 2.03
CA THR A 123 4.11 -20.66 1.44
C THR A 123 4.09 -19.18 1.81
N SER A 124 5.25 -18.62 2.14
CA SER A 124 5.44 -17.17 2.23
C SER A 124 5.75 -16.60 0.85
N HIS A 125 4.96 -15.62 0.42
CA HIS A 125 5.15 -14.93 -0.85
C HIS A 125 5.77 -13.54 -0.61
N LEU A 126 6.84 -13.53 0.17
CA LEU A 126 7.71 -12.36 0.41
C LEU A 126 8.98 -12.52 -0.43
N TYR A 127 9.16 -11.62 -1.38
CA TYR A 127 10.27 -11.68 -2.35
C TYR A 127 10.97 -10.33 -2.47
N TYR A 128 12.15 -10.37 -3.08
CA TYR A 128 12.98 -9.20 -3.38
C TYR A 128 13.41 -9.25 -4.84
N ALA A 129 13.49 -8.11 -5.51
CA ALA A 129 14.03 -8.02 -6.87
C ALA A 129 15.43 -8.64 -6.97
N SER A 130 16.25 -8.46 -5.92
CA SER A 130 17.59 -9.02 -5.83
C SER A 130 17.64 -10.55 -5.83
N ASN A 131 16.53 -11.25 -5.53
CA ASN A 131 16.46 -12.71 -5.66
C ASN A 131 16.57 -13.17 -7.12
N TYR A 132 16.31 -12.28 -8.07
CA TYR A 132 16.23 -12.58 -9.51
C TYR A 132 17.40 -11.98 -10.30
N PHE A 133 18.39 -11.36 -9.67
CA PHE A 133 19.52 -10.70 -10.37
C PHE A 133 20.29 -11.64 -11.30
N ASP A 134 20.47 -12.91 -10.91
CA ASP A 134 21.11 -13.90 -11.77
C ASP A 134 20.30 -14.15 -13.05
N PHE A 135 18.98 -14.29 -12.93
CA PHE A 135 18.10 -14.46 -14.08
C PHE A 135 18.04 -13.18 -14.95
N MET A 136 17.94 -12.02 -14.33
CA MET A 136 17.96 -10.74 -15.05
C MET A 136 19.26 -10.52 -15.81
N TYR A 137 20.39 -10.94 -15.23
CA TYR A 137 21.69 -10.88 -15.92
C TYR A 137 21.71 -11.83 -17.11
N ARG A 138 21.22 -13.06 -16.97
CA ARG A 138 21.09 -14.00 -18.08
C ARG A 138 20.13 -13.45 -19.17
N ALA A 139 19.05 -12.82 -18.78
CA ALA A 139 18.14 -12.16 -19.71
C ALA A 139 18.82 -11.02 -20.48
N ALA A 140 19.67 -10.25 -19.83
CA ALA A 140 20.48 -9.19 -20.46
C ALA A 140 21.48 -9.77 -21.49
N GLU A 141 22.20 -10.87 -21.13
CA GLU A 141 23.06 -11.58 -22.11
C GLU A 141 22.27 -12.08 -23.31
N TYR A 142 21.08 -12.70 -23.05
CA TYR A 142 20.22 -13.21 -24.10
C TYR A 142 19.71 -12.11 -25.06
N LEU A 143 19.34 -10.93 -24.52
CA LEU A 143 18.95 -9.78 -25.37
C LEU A 143 20.10 -9.30 -26.27
N ILE A 144 21.35 -9.38 -25.83
CA ILE A 144 22.51 -9.09 -26.67
C ILE A 144 22.68 -10.19 -27.73
N GLU A 145 22.65 -11.46 -27.31
CA GLU A 145 22.80 -12.63 -28.19
C GLU A 145 21.76 -12.63 -29.32
N SER A 146 20.51 -12.27 -28.98
CA SER A 146 19.39 -12.15 -29.93
C SER A 146 19.39 -10.84 -30.72
N GLY A 147 20.29 -9.89 -30.42
CA GLY A 147 20.42 -8.61 -31.12
C GLY A 147 19.44 -7.54 -30.70
N HIS A 148 18.80 -7.71 -29.52
CA HIS A 148 17.83 -6.79 -28.94
C HIS A 148 18.40 -5.87 -27.87
N ALA A 149 19.72 -5.94 -27.59
CA ALA A 149 20.41 -5.02 -26.69
C ALA A 149 21.85 -4.76 -27.16
N TYR A 150 22.42 -3.66 -26.71
CA TYR A 150 23.79 -3.26 -26.97
C TYR A 150 24.35 -2.44 -25.81
N VAL A 151 25.67 -2.50 -25.59
CA VAL A 151 26.36 -1.66 -24.61
C VAL A 151 26.67 -0.31 -25.23
N ASP A 152 26.27 0.77 -24.55
CA ASP A 152 26.43 2.16 -24.93
C ASP A 152 27.42 2.85 -23.97
N GLU A 153 28.43 3.49 -24.54
CA GLU A 153 29.49 4.22 -23.81
C GLU A 153 29.28 5.74 -23.85
N GLN A 154 28.11 6.21 -24.28
CA GLN A 154 27.77 7.63 -24.22
C GLN A 154 27.63 8.08 -22.76
N THR A 155 28.03 9.31 -22.50
CA THR A 155 27.76 9.96 -21.20
C THR A 155 26.27 10.18 -20.98
N PRO A 156 25.80 10.36 -19.73
CA PRO A 156 24.40 10.70 -19.47
C PRO A 156 23.90 11.94 -20.19
N GLU A 157 24.80 12.96 -20.41
CA GLU A 157 24.52 14.18 -21.13
C GLU A 157 24.29 13.91 -22.63
N GLU A 158 25.18 13.12 -23.26
CA GLU A 158 25.05 12.72 -24.67
C GLU A 158 23.78 11.86 -24.88
N MET A 159 23.54 10.91 -24.02
CA MET A 159 22.30 10.09 -24.09
C MET A 159 21.05 10.96 -23.97
N ARG A 160 21.04 11.96 -23.08
CA ARG A 160 19.92 12.88 -22.91
C ARG A 160 19.73 13.75 -24.14
N ALA A 161 20.80 14.27 -24.72
CA ALA A 161 20.78 15.08 -25.95
C ALA A 161 20.27 14.25 -27.14
N ASN A 162 20.75 13.02 -27.28
CA ASN A 162 20.39 12.11 -28.37
C ASN A 162 18.99 11.48 -28.26
N ARG A 163 18.41 11.47 -27.04
CA ARG A 163 17.06 10.92 -26.83
C ARG A 163 15.96 11.74 -27.51
N GLY A 164 16.21 13.05 -27.74
CA GLY A 164 15.18 13.96 -28.21
C GLY A 164 14.12 14.29 -27.17
N ASP A 165 13.04 14.89 -27.61
CA ASP A 165 11.89 15.26 -26.78
C ASP A 165 10.56 14.81 -27.41
N PHE A 166 9.40 15.25 -26.88
CA PHE A 166 8.08 14.89 -27.42
C PHE A 166 7.83 15.38 -28.87
N GLY A 167 8.50 16.43 -29.29
CA GLY A 167 8.37 17.01 -30.63
C GLY A 167 9.48 16.59 -31.59
N THR A 168 10.59 16.06 -31.09
CA THR A 168 11.81 15.75 -31.86
C THR A 168 12.19 14.28 -31.66
N PRO A 169 12.27 13.48 -32.74
CA PRO A 169 12.78 12.11 -32.67
C PRO A 169 14.20 12.06 -32.07
N GLY A 170 14.51 10.93 -31.45
CA GLY A 170 15.87 10.68 -30.98
C GLY A 170 16.81 10.30 -32.12
N THR A 171 18.12 10.37 -31.85
CA THR A 171 19.20 9.98 -32.76
C THR A 171 19.82 8.67 -32.27
N ASN A 172 20.13 7.76 -33.19
CA ASN A 172 20.82 6.52 -32.87
C ASN A 172 22.17 6.77 -32.22
N SER A 173 22.47 6.01 -31.16
CA SER A 173 23.80 5.96 -30.57
C SER A 173 24.85 5.47 -31.61
N PRO A 174 26.07 5.98 -31.61
CA PRO A 174 27.16 5.42 -32.41
C PRO A 174 27.46 3.94 -32.06
N TYR A 175 27.13 3.53 -30.85
CA TYR A 175 27.33 2.14 -30.37
C TYR A 175 26.17 1.19 -30.69
N ARG A 176 25.08 1.68 -31.26
CA ARG A 176 23.88 0.89 -31.56
C ARG A 176 24.14 -0.25 -32.56
N SER A 177 25.14 -0.10 -33.42
CA SER A 177 25.56 -1.10 -34.40
C SER A 177 26.76 -1.96 -33.96
N ARG A 178 27.16 -1.86 -32.69
CA ARG A 178 28.26 -2.65 -32.13
C ARG A 178 27.98 -4.17 -32.32
N PRO A 179 28.98 -4.98 -32.70
CA PRO A 179 28.84 -6.42 -32.80
C PRO A 179 28.34 -7.02 -31.48
N ARG A 180 27.54 -8.09 -31.55
CA ARG A 180 26.94 -8.76 -30.40
C ARG A 180 28.02 -9.28 -29.46
N GLU A 181 29.06 -9.90 -30.01
CA GLU A 181 30.20 -10.47 -29.25
C GLU A 181 30.93 -9.38 -28.45
N GLU A 182 31.10 -8.19 -29.05
CA GLU A 182 31.73 -7.04 -28.38
C GLU A 182 30.82 -6.51 -27.26
N SER A 183 29.52 -6.33 -27.52
CA SER A 183 28.55 -5.92 -26.51
C SER A 183 28.49 -6.91 -25.35
N LEU A 184 28.54 -8.23 -25.63
CA LEU A 184 28.56 -9.26 -24.60
C LEU A 184 29.85 -9.20 -23.76
N ALA A 185 31.01 -9.00 -24.41
CA ALA A 185 32.28 -8.83 -23.72
C ALA A 185 32.25 -7.59 -22.79
N ARG A 186 31.71 -6.46 -23.27
CA ARG A 186 31.54 -5.23 -22.46
C ARG A 186 30.61 -5.42 -21.29
N LEU A 187 29.47 -6.10 -21.45
CA LEU A 187 28.56 -6.40 -20.33
C LEU A 187 29.26 -7.23 -19.25
N ARG A 188 30.07 -8.21 -19.65
CA ARG A 188 30.87 -9.01 -18.70
C ARG A 188 31.92 -8.18 -18.00
N GLU A 189 32.61 -7.26 -18.70
CA GLU A 189 33.55 -6.31 -18.09
C GLU A 189 32.85 -5.37 -17.08
N MET A 190 31.64 -4.92 -17.39
CA MET A 190 30.82 -4.15 -16.43
C MET A 190 30.56 -4.96 -15.16
N ARG A 191 30.12 -6.22 -15.30
CA ARG A 191 29.87 -7.12 -14.19
C ARG A 191 31.11 -7.39 -13.35
N ASP A 192 32.26 -7.53 -14.00
CA ASP A 192 33.55 -7.79 -13.36
C ASP A 192 34.14 -6.56 -12.66
N GLY A 193 33.43 -5.42 -12.66
CA GLY A 193 33.86 -4.18 -12.00
C GLY A 193 35.03 -3.46 -12.66
N ARG A 194 35.27 -3.70 -13.97
CA ARG A 194 36.40 -3.11 -14.70
C ARG A 194 36.18 -1.65 -15.10
N HIS A 195 34.98 -1.13 -14.93
CA HIS A 195 34.61 0.21 -15.35
C HIS A 195 33.95 1.01 -14.22
N ALA A 196 34.20 2.31 -14.20
CA ALA A 196 33.64 3.20 -13.18
C ALA A 196 32.11 3.43 -13.38
N ASP A 197 31.47 3.91 -12.32
CA ASP A 197 30.07 4.34 -12.37
C ASP A 197 29.86 5.36 -13.51
N GLY A 198 28.82 5.12 -14.32
CA GLY A 198 28.47 6.00 -15.44
C GLY A 198 29.32 5.84 -16.70
N ALA A 199 30.33 4.96 -16.71
CA ALA A 199 31.19 4.75 -17.89
C ALA A 199 30.43 4.16 -19.08
N MET A 200 29.46 3.29 -18.84
CA MET A 200 28.61 2.69 -19.84
C MET A 200 27.31 2.14 -19.24
N VAL A 201 26.35 1.87 -20.11
CA VAL A 201 25.06 1.23 -19.76
C VAL A 201 24.71 0.17 -20.80
N LEU A 202 23.92 -0.81 -20.42
CA LEU A 202 23.23 -1.69 -21.39
C LEU A 202 21.91 -1.04 -21.79
N ARG A 203 21.67 -0.94 -23.10
CA ARG A 203 20.44 -0.37 -23.66
C ARG A 203 19.67 -1.43 -24.46
N ALA A 204 18.35 -1.41 -24.33
CA ALA A 204 17.47 -2.12 -25.25
C ALA A 204 17.57 -1.50 -26.65
N ARG A 205 17.52 -2.32 -27.69
CA ARG A 205 17.56 -1.90 -29.11
C ARG A 205 16.15 -1.96 -29.68
N ILE A 206 15.44 -0.84 -29.67
CA ILE A 206 14.04 -0.73 -30.08
C ILE A 206 13.89 0.26 -31.23
N ASP A 207 13.59 1.54 -30.95
CA ASP A 207 13.36 2.57 -31.95
C ASP A 207 13.60 3.96 -31.38
N MET A 208 14.67 4.64 -31.81
CA MET A 208 14.99 5.99 -31.39
C MET A 208 14.01 7.04 -31.93
N ALA A 209 13.20 6.71 -32.92
CA ALA A 209 12.17 7.60 -33.47
C ALA A 209 10.78 7.40 -32.83
N SER A 210 10.66 6.48 -31.89
CA SER A 210 9.37 6.20 -31.24
C SER A 210 8.74 7.46 -30.64
N PRO A 211 7.41 7.69 -30.81
CA PRO A 211 6.69 8.76 -30.12
C PRO A 211 6.71 8.58 -28.60
N ASN A 212 6.77 7.34 -28.10
CA ASN A 212 6.95 7.04 -26.70
C ASN A 212 8.43 7.06 -26.32
N ILE A 213 8.83 8.04 -25.50
CA ILE A 213 10.21 8.21 -25.06
C ILE A 213 10.75 6.97 -24.33
N ASN A 214 9.91 6.22 -23.63
CA ASN A 214 10.30 4.99 -22.95
C ASN A 214 10.70 3.85 -23.91
N MET A 215 10.38 3.97 -25.20
CA MET A 215 10.74 3.02 -26.24
C MET A 215 11.97 3.47 -27.06
N ARG A 216 12.58 4.62 -26.72
CA ARG A 216 13.78 5.14 -27.39
C ARG A 216 15.04 4.54 -26.79
N ASP A 217 15.30 3.27 -27.09
CA ASP A 217 16.45 2.51 -26.62
C ASP A 217 16.75 2.76 -25.13
N PRO A 218 15.84 2.43 -24.20
CA PRO A 218 16.02 2.70 -22.77
C PRO A 218 17.20 1.92 -22.21
N ALA A 219 17.88 2.51 -21.20
CA ALA A 219 18.86 1.79 -20.40
C ALA A 219 18.18 0.68 -19.57
N ILE A 220 18.77 -0.51 -19.55
CA ILE A 220 18.26 -1.68 -18.80
C ILE A 220 19.22 -2.14 -17.71
N TYR A 221 20.55 -1.84 -17.83
CA TYR A 221 21.54 -2.05 -16.78
C TYR A 221 22.45 -0.84 -16.66
N ARG A 222 22.89 -0.56 -15.43
CA ARG A 222 23.86 0.48 -15.09
C ARG A 222 24.96 -0.05 -14.19
N ILE A 223 26.15 0.57 -14.25
CA ILE A 223 27.25 0.33 -13.30
C ILE A 223 26.98 1.14 -12.04
N LYS A 224 27.09 0.49 -10.88
CA LYS A 224 26.99 1.13 -9.59
C LYS A 224 27.80 0.35 -8.53
N HIS A 225 28.90 0.94 -8.07
CA HIS A 225 29.73 0.37 -7.03
C HIS A 225 29.16 0.77 -5.66
N ALA A 226 28.30 -0.06 -5.12
CA ALA A 226 27.70 0.12 -3.81
C ALA A 226 27.35 -1.25 -3.20
N THR A 227 27.51 -1.38 -1.89
CA THR A 227 27.12 -2.60 -1.15
C THR A 227 25.60 -2.67 -1.10
N HIS A 228 25.05 -3.77 -1.55
CA HIS A 228 23.60 -4.01 -1.56
C HIS A 228 23.16 -4.74 -0.27
N HIS A 229 22.02 -4.34 0.32
CA HIS A 229 21.56 -4.86 1.61
C HIS A 229 21.34 -6.39 1.64
N ASN A 230 20.93 -7.01 0.53
CA ASN A 230 20.70 -8.45 0.44
C ASN A 230 21.86 -9.20 -0.22
N THR A 231 22.50 -8.65 -1.25
CA THR A 231 23.51 -9.36 -2.05
C THR A 231 24.94 -8.97 -1.73
N GLY A 232 25.14 -7.99 -0.81
CA GLY A 232 26.46 -7.48 -0.46
C GLY A 232 27.19 -6.88 -1.68
N ASP A 233 28.45 -7.23 -1.84
CA ASP A 233 29.32 -6.77 -2.92
C ASP A 233 29.36 -7.73 -4.13
N ARG A 234 28.41 -8.65 -4.24
CA ARG A 234 28.35 -9.62 -5.35
C ARG A 234 28.14 -8.96 -6.72
N TRP A 235 27.45 -7.84 -6.74
CA TRP A 235 27.11 -7.09 -7.96
C TRP A 235 27.67 -5.68 -7.92
N CYS A 236 28.15 -5.19 -9.05
CA CYS A 236 28.48 -3.79 -9.29
C CYS A 236 27.76 -3.24 -10.53
N ILE A 237 26.82 -4.02 -11.08
CA ILE A 237 25.85 -3.60 -12.09
C ILE A 237 24.46 -3.95 -11.60
N TYR A 238 23.51 -3.10 -11.84
CA TYR A 238 22.14 -3.27 -11.37
C TYR A 238 21.15 -3.03 -12.50
N PRO A 239 20.06 -3.85 -12.57
CA PRO A 239 19.00 -3.65 -13.54
C PRO A 239 18.27 -2.34 -13.27
N MET A 240 17.75 -1.74 -14.30
CA MET A 240 16.80 -0.64 -14.16
C MET A 240 15.42 -1.23 -13.80
N TYR A 241 14.67 -0.55 -12.95
CA TYR A 241 13.32 -0.95 -12.52
C TYR A 241 12.43 -1.40 -13.69
N THR A 242 12.42 -0.63 -14.78
CA THR A 242 11.59 -0.92 -15.96
C THR A 242 11.94 -2.23 -16.66
N PHE A 243 13.16 -2.73 -16.49
CA PHE A 243 13.61 -4.03 -16.99
C PHE A 243 13.36 -5.15 -15.96
N ALA A 244 13.57 -4.87 -14.67
CA ALA A 244 13.41 -5.83 -13.60
C ALA A 244 11.93 -6.24 -13.41
N HIS A 245 11.04 -5.28 -13.33
CA HIS A 245 9.63 -5.45 -13.01
C HIS A 245 8.88 -6.50 -13.89
N PRO A 246 8.95 -6.48 -15.24
CA PRO A 246 8.32 -7.52 -16.06
C PRO A 246 8.89 -8.91 -15.80
N ILE A 247 10.19 -9.03 -15.59
CA ILE A 247 10.87 -10.31 -15.32
C ILE A 247 10.41 -10.89 -13.98
N GLU A 248 10.37 -10.07 -12.95
CA GLU A 248 9.87 -10.44 -11.62
C GLU A 248 8.42 -10.94 -11.69
N ASP A 249 7.55 -10.21 -12.37
CA ASP A 249 6.15 -10.61 -12.53
C ASP A 249 6.03 -11.95 -13.24
N ALA A 250 6.86 -12.22 -14.25
CA ALA A 250 6.85 -13.50 -14.96
C ALA A 250 7.36 -14.64 -14.07
N LEU A 251 8.49 -14.44 -13.36
CA LEU A 251 9.07 -15.46 -12.49
C LEU A 251 8.19 -15.79 -11.28
N GLU A 252 7.43 -14.82 -10.79
CA GLU A 252 6.46 -15.00 -9.72
C GLU A 252 5.12 -15.57 -10.19
N ASN A 253 4.97 -15.84 -11.50
CA ASN A 253 3.74 -16.34 -12.11
C ASN A 253 2.54 -15.42 -11.87
N ILE A 254 2.77 -14.10 -11.87
CA ILE A 254 1.73 -13.09 -11.71
C ILE A 254 0.75 -13.15 -12.87
N THR A 255 -0.54 -13.04 -12.58
CA THR A 255 -1.60 -13.04 -13.59
C THR A 255 -1.98 -11.62 -14.00
N HIS A 256 -2.17 -10.76 -12.99
CA HIS A 256 -2.61 -9.39 -13.17
C HIS A 256 -1.63 -8.46 -12.44
N SER A 257 -0.82 -7.77 -13.23
CA SER A 257 0.16 -6.79 -12.75
C SER A 257 -0.52 -5.43 -12.58
N VAL A 258 -1.13 -5.21 -11.40
CA VAL A 258 -1.91 -3.98 -11.15
C VAL A 258 -1.03 -2.90 -10.53
N CYS A 259 -0.95 -1.73 -11.18
CA CYS A 259 -0.14 -0.59 -10.75
C CYS A 259 -0.86 0.75 -10.96
N THR A 260 -0.21 1.87 -10.65
CA THR A 260 -0.78 3.21 -10.87
C THR A 260 -0.53 3.70 -12.29
N LEU A 261 -1.34 4.67 -12.76
CA LEU A 261 -1.25 5.28 -14.11
C LEU A 261 0.13 5.89 -14.44
N GLU A 262 0.96 6.11 -13.44
CA GLU A 262 2.34 6.59 -13.64
C GLU A 262 3.17 5.65 -14.53
N PHE A 263 2.78 4.38 -14.61
CA PHE A 263 3.47 3.34 -15.38
C PHE A 263 2.82 3.03 -16.73
N GLU A 264 1.73 3.73 -17.11
CA GLU A 264 1.01 3.45 -18.36
C GLU A 264 1.90 3.63 -19.59
N ASP A 265 2.70 4.70 -19.62
CA ASP A 265 3.63 4.97 -20.72
C ASP A 265 4.81 3.96 -20.77
N GLN A 266 5.06 3.23 -19.69
CA GLN A 266 6.10 2.21 -19.60
C GLN A 266 5.59 0.82 -19.99
N ARG A 267 4.27 0.58 -20.04
CA ARG A 267 3.68 -0.71 -20.40
C ARG A 267 4.16 -1.25 -21.76
N PRO A 268 4.31 -0.46 -22.83
CA PRO A 268 4.86 -0.97 -24.09
C PRO A 268 6.27 -1.57 -23.92
N PHE A 269 7.09 -1.02 -23.03
CA PHE A 269 8.41 -1.58 -22.73
C PHE A 269 8.31 -2.84 -21.85
N TYR A 270 7.38 -2.88 -20.91
CA TYR A 270 7.08 -4.08 -20.13
C TYR A 270 6.72 -5.28 -21.02
N ASP A 271 5.79 -5.08 -21.95
CA ASP A 271 5.37 -6.11 -22.92
C ASP A 271 6.55 -6.48 -23.84
N TRP A 272 7.31 -5.49 -24.34
CA TRP A 272 8.46 -5.72 -25.20
C TRP A 272 9.53 -6.60 -24.53
N VAL A 273 9.85 -6.37 -23.25
CA VAL A 273 10.83 -7.19 -22.52
C VAL A 273 10.36 -8.63 -22.47
N LEU A 274 9.13 -8.85 -22.00
CA LEU A 274 8.55 -10.19 -21.86
C LEU A 274 8.53 -10.96 -23.18
N GLU A 275 8.05 -10.34 -24.25
CA GLU A 275 7.99 -10.95 -25.56
C GLU A 275 9.37 -11.38 -26.08
N ARG A 276 10.42 -10.59 -25.78
CA ARG A 276 11.78 -10.89 -26.28
C ARG A 276 12.50 -11.96 -25.48
N ILE A 277 12.18 -12.14 -24.21
CA ILE A 277 12.83 -13.13 -23.34
C ILE A 277 12.01 -14.41 -23.11
N VAL A 278 10.88 -14.58 -23.82
CA VAL A 278 10.04 -15.81 -23.73
C VAL A 278 10.86 -17.10 -23.74
N PRO A 279 11.88 -17.27 -24.61
CA PRO A 279 12.64 -18.52 -24.63
C PRO A 279 13.30 -18.87 -23.31
N ILE A 280 13.92 -17.90 -22.66
CA ILE A 280 14.56 -18.15 -21.35
C ILE A 280 13.56 -18.17 -20.19
N LEU A 281 12.43 -17.48 -20.32
CA LEU A 281 11.34 -17.57 -19.34
C LEU A 281 10.69 -18.96 -19.32
N ARG A 282 10.68 -19.67 -20.45
CA ARG A 282 10.20 -21.06 -20.52
C ARG A 282 11.14 -22.07 -19.86
N GLY A 283 12.41 -21.75 -19.75
CA GLY A 283 13.42 -22.53 -19.06
C GLY A 283 14.54 -23.04 -19.99
N PRO A 284 15.68 -23.47 -19.42
CA PRO A 284 16.89 -23.80 -20.17
C PRO A 284 16.71 -24.98 -21.13
N GLU A 285 15.83 -25.92 -20.84
CA GLU A 285 15.53 -27.05 -21.74
C GLU A 285 14.83 -26.59 -23.01
N PHE A 286 13.87 -25.67 -22.89
CA PHE A 286 13.20 -25.07 -24.03
C PHE A 286 14.14 -24.16 -24.82
N GLU A 287 14.99 -23.39 -24.16
CA GLU A 287 16.01 -22.56 -24.79
C GLU A 287 16.96 -23.43 -25.64
N ARG A 288 17.43 -24.55 -25.09
CA ARG A 288 18.25 -25.52 -25.84
C ARG A 288 17.51 -26.07 -27.06
N ALA A 289 16.25 -26.47 -26.90
CA ALA A 289 15.46 -27.00 -27.99
C ALA A 289 15.31 -25.97 -29.13
N LEU A 290 15.04 -24.70 -28.83
CA LEU A 290 14.99 -23.62 -29.83
C LEU A 290 16.33 -23.39 -30.51
N GLN A 291 17.43 -23.29 -29.76
CA GLN A 291 18.77 -23.12 -30.34
C GLN A 291 19.13 -24.30 -31.27
N LEU A 292 18.68 -25.50 -30.95
CA LEU A 292 18.86 -26.68 -31.78
C LEU A 292 18.06 -26.55 -33.08
N VAL A 293 16.80 -26.14 -33.02
CA VAL A 293 15.95 -25.90 -34.21
C VAL A 293 16.56 -24.82 -35.10
N GLU A 294 17.02 -23.69 -34.52
CA GLU A 294 17.67 -22.63 -35.28
C GLU A 294 18.97 -23.07 -35.97
N ARG A 295 19.82 -23.86 -35.28
CA ARG A 295 21.03 -24.41 -35.91
C ARG A 295 20.72 -25.33 -37.05
N VAL A 296 19.69 -26.18 -36.91
CA VAL A 296 19.23 -27.07 -37.98
C VAL A 296 18.77 -26.26 -39.21
N GLN A 297 18.01 -25.16 -38.94
CA GLN A 297 17.55 -24.27 -40.03
C GLN A 297 18.70 -23.53 -40.73
N GLN A 298 19.76 -23.17 -40.01
CA GLN A 298 20.91 -22.44 -40.55
C GLN A 298 21.88 -23.32 -41.33
N GLN A 299 22.00 -24.60 -40.99
CA GLN A 299 22.99 -25.51 -41.57
C GLN A 299 22.43 -26.39 -42.71
N GLY A 300 21.20 -26.33 -42.99
CA GLY A 300 20.29 -26.78 -43.92
C GLY A 300 20.60 -27.72 -45.05
N GLY A 301 19.81 -28.73 -45.15
CA GLY A 301 19.30 -29.36 -46.35
C GLY A 301 17.78 -29.38 -46.27
N GLU A 302 17.09 -29.68 -47.35
CA GLU A 302 15.61 -29.72 -47.40
C GLU A 302 15.00 -30.65 -46.30
N ALA A 303 15.71 -31.71 -45.94
CA ALA A 303 15.30 -32.68 -44.92
C ALA A 303 15.38 -32.10 -43.48
N ALA A 304 16.45 -31.34 -43.17
CA ALA A 304 16.60 -30.69 -41.91
C ALA A 304 15.61 -29.55 -41.70
N GLN A 305 15.30 -28.81 -42.76
CA GLN A 305 14.24 -27.78 -42.74
C GLN A 305 12.84 -28.41 -42.58
N ALA A 306 12.56 -29.52 -43.27
CA ALA A 306 11.29 -30.23 -43.11
C ALA A 306 11.12 -30.79 -41.69
N PHE A 307 12.18 -31.33 -41.09
CA PHE A 307 12.18 -31.84 -39.72
C PHE A 307 11.99 -30.68 -38.69
N ALA A 308 12.70 -29.56 -38.87
CA ALA A 308 12.56 -28.39 -38.02
C ALA A 308 11.16 -27.76 -38.10
N LEU A 309 10.59 -27.65 -39.32
CA LEU A 309 9.21 -27.23 -39.57
C LEU A 309 8.21 -28.20 -38.94
N HIS A 310 8.49 -29.49 -38.98
CA HIS A 310 7.66 -30.52 -38.37
C HIS A 310 7.70 -30.44 -36.83
N CYS A 311 8.87 -30.32 -36.26
CA CYS A 311 9.02 -30.06 -34.80
C CYS A 311 8.34 -28.76 -34.36
N ALA A 312 8.49 -27.68 -35.13
CA ALA A 312 7.82 -26.41 -34.86
C ALA A 312 6.28 -26.51 -34.98
N SER A 313 5.78 -27.28 -35.96
CA SER A 313 4.34 -27.52 -36.12
C SER A 313 3.74 -28.39 -35.03
N PHE A 314 4.55 -29.27 -34.41
CA PHE A 314 4.16 -30.04 -33.24
C PHE A 314 4.08 -29.17 -31.99
N ALA A 315 4.97 -28.22 -31.84
CA ALA A 315 4.93 -27.25 -30.72
C ALA A 315 3.60 -26.46 -30.68
N HIS A 316 2.87 -26.37 -31.76
CA HIS A 316 1.57 -25.71 -31.87
C HIS A 316 0.33 -26.62 -31.75
N LYS A 317 0.49 -27.94 -31.72
CA LYS A 317 -0.65 -28.88 -31.84
C LYS A 317 -0.78 -29.93 -30.74
N LEU A 318 -0.06 -29.80 -29.63
CA LEU A 318 -0.01 -30.87 -28.65
C LEU A 318 -1.15 -30.77 -27.63
N ASP A 319 -2.23 -31.42 -27.97
CA ASP A 319 -3.38 -31.59 -27.08
C ASP A 319 -3.60 -33.04 -26.60
N ASP A 320 -2.71 -33.97 -26.91
CA ASP A 320 -2.78 -35.34 -26.39
C ASP A 320 -1.45 -36.11 -26.54
N GLY A 321 -1.29 -37.20 -25.78
CA GLY A 321 -0.13 -38.09 -25.81
C GLY A 321 0.19 -38.74 -27.18
N ALA A 322 -0.51 -38.36 -28.24
CA ALA A 322 -0.26 -38.77 -29.63
C ALA A 322 1.06 -38.18 -30.16
N ALA A 323 1.55 -37.09 -29.61
CA ALA A 323 2.80 -36.46 -30.06
C ALA A 323 4.03 -37.27 -29.62
N GLU A 324 4.05 -37.81 -28.42
CA GLU A 324 5.12 -38.72 -27.97
C GLU A 324 5.16 -39.98 -28.81
N VAL A 325 4.00 -40.55 -29.11
CA VAL A 325 3.89 -41.73 -29.99
C VAL A 325 4.41 -41.41 -31.38
N ARG A 326 4.06 -40.27 -31.97
CA ARG A 326 4.53 -39.89 -33.33
C ARG A 326 6.02 -39.53 -33.34
N MET A 327 6.56 -38.95 -32.30
CA MET A 327 8.01 -38.71 -32.17
C MET A 327 8.75 -40.04 -32.09
N ARG A 328 8.28 -41.00 -31.28
CA ARG A 328 8.83 -42.37 -31.24
C ARG A 328 8.72 -43.09 -32.58
N GLU A 329 7.62 -42.94 -33.28
CA GLU A 329 7.44 -43.49 -34.65
C GLU A 329 8.40 -42.85 -35.66
N LEU A 330 8.64 -41.54 -35.59
CA LEU A 330 9.61 -40.84 -36.42
C LEU A 330 11.04 -41.31 -36.16
N PHE A 331 11.41 -41.51 -34.90
CA PHE A 331 12.72 -42.07 -34.53
C PHE A 331 12.85 -43.54 -34.91
N ALA A 332 11.81 -44.35 -34.76
CA ALA A 332 11.81 -45.76 -35.20
C ALA A 332 11.93 -45.88 -36.73
N ARG A 333 11.30 -44.99 -37.50
CA ARG A 333 11.47 -44.91 -38.95
C ARG A 333 12.88 -44.46 -39.33
N TRP A 334 13.47 -43.55 -38.62
CA TRP A 334 14.85 -43.13 -38.84
C TRP A 334 15.86 -44.26 -38.58
N GLU A 335 15.67 -45.06 -37.53
CA GLU A 335 16.50 -46.24 -37.26
C GLU A 335 16.40 -47.30 -38.34
N GLN A 336 15.24 -47.38 -39.02
CA GLN A 336 14.98 -48.38 -40.05
C GLN A 336 15.37 -47.93 -41.47
N ASP A 337 15.37 -46.63 -41.77
CA ASP A 337 15.62 -46.10 -43.09
C ASP A 337 16.85 -45.19 -43.14
N LYS A 338 18.03 -45.82 -43.32
CA LYS A 338 19.31 -45.13 -43.47
C LYS A 338 19.57 -44.53 -44.84
N THR A 339 18.59 -44.57 -45.75
CA THR A 339 18.69 -44.07 -47.12
C THR A 339 17.51 -43.16 -47.42
N GLY A 340 17.72 -41.88 -47.73
CA GLY A 340 16.70 -40.91 -48.08
C GLY A 340 16.77 -39.62 -47.25
N VAL A 341 15.64 -39.07 -46.90
CA VAL A 341 15.46 -37.79 -46.15
C VAL A 341 16.26 -37.70 -44.81
N THR A 342 16.80 -38.84 -44.35
CA THR A 342 17.48 -39.00 -43.08
C THR A 342 19.01 -39.10 -43.17
N ALA A 343 19.61 -39.01 -44.38
CA ALA A 343 21.06 -39.23 -44.58
C ALA A 343 21.95 -38.23 -43.80
N ASP A 344 21.45 -37.04 -43.46
CA ASP A 344 22.17 -36.00 -42.69
C ASP A 344 21.89 -36.02 -41.17
N LEU A 345 20.99 -36.88 -40.70
CA LEU A 345 20.62 -36.97 -39.30
C LEU A 345 21.77 -37.38 -38.34
N PRO A 346 22.69 -38.31 -38.73
CA PRO A 346 23.87 -38.59 -37.89
C PRO A 346 24.77 -37.39 -37.70
N GLY A 347 25.04 -36.58 -38.72
CA GLY A 347 25.76 -35.31 -38.58
C GLY A 347 25.02 -34.30 -37.73
N PHE A 348 23.71 -34.29 -37.75
CA PHE A 348 22.85 -33.45 -36.89
C PHE A 348 22.99 -33.81 -35.42
N PHE A 349 22.94 -35.11 -35.04
CA PHE A 349 23.14 -35.53 -33.65
C PHE A 349 24.56 -35.30 -33.15
N GLU A 350 25.57 -35.45 -33.98
CA GLU A 350 26.96 -35.13 -33.67
C GLU A 350 27.17 -33.62 -33.42
N LEU A 351 26.48 -32.80 -34.20
CA LEU A 351 26.43 -31.33 -34.04
C LEU A 351 25.76 -30.90 -32.73
N LEU A 352 24.71 -31.61 -32.32
CA LEU A 352 24.00 -31.36 -31.04
C LEU A 352 24.77 -31.88 -29.83
N ARG A 353 25.85 -32.66 -30.03
CA ARG A 353 26.59 -33.38 -28.96
C ARG A 353 25.65 -34.17 -28.04
N CYS A 354 24.55 -34.67 -28.57
CA CYS A 354 23.67 -35.57 -27.88
C CYS A 354 23.31 -36.75 -28.80
N GLU A 355 23.12 -37.89 -28.21
CA GLU A 355 22.63 -39.06 -28.93
C GLU A 355 21.11 -38.96 -29.18
N ALA A 356 20.59 -39.60 -30.20
CA ALA A 356 19.17 -39.60 -30.52
C ALA A 356 18.28 -40.02 -29.35
N GLU A 357 18.78 -40.93 -28.51
CA GLU A 357 18.12 -41.42 -27.29
C GLU A 357 18.00 -40.37 -26.21
N GLN A 358 18.89 -39.36 -26.20
CA GLN A 358 18.86 -38.23 -25.24
C GLN A 358 18.03 -37.06 -25.76
N PHE A 359 18.01 -36.84 -27.06
CA PHE A 359 17.27 -35.75 -27.70
C PHE A 359 15.76 -36.00 -27.70
N ALA A 360 15.31 -37.21 -27.99
CA ALA A 360 13.90 -37.52 -28.03
C ALA A 360 13.17 -37.31 -26.69
N PRO A 361 13.71 -37.77 -25.57
CA PRO A 361 13.11 -37.49 -24.24
C PRO A 361 13.15 -36.00 -23.86
N LEU A 362 14.22 -35.29 -24.21
CA LEU A 362 14.35 -33.85 -23.94
C LEU A 362 13.33 -33.05 -24.74
N LEU A 363 13.16 -33.39 -26.04
CA LEU A 363 12.21 -32.71 -26.88
C LEU A 363 10.76 -33.11 -26.52
N ALA A 364 10.49 -34.38 -26.25
CA ALA A 364 9.19 -34.83 -25.77
C ALA A 364 8.81 -34.17 -24.43
N HIS A 365 9.73 -34.11 -23.50
CA HIS A 365 9.53 -33.47 -22.22
C HIS A 365 9.35 -31.94 -22.33
N ALA A 366 10.12 -31.27 -23.20
CA ALA A 366 9.92 -29.87 -23.52
C ALA A 366 8.56 -29.64 -24.17
N LEU A 367 8.17 -30.49 -25.13
CA LEU A 367 6.91 -30.39 -25.81
C LEU A 367 5.74 -30.74 -24.90
N GLU A 368 5.81 -31.76 -24.06
CA GLU A 368 4.78 -32.13 -23.08
C GLU A 368 4.56 -31.04 -22.04
N LYS A 369 5.62 -30.46 -21.52
CA LYS A 369 5.55 -29.38 -20.51
C LYS A 369 5.09 -28.03 -21.07
N TYR A 370 5.46 -27.71 -22.33
CA TYR A 370 5.33 -26.36 -22.88
C TYR A 370 4.29 -26.25 -24.01
N SER A 371 3.69 -27.35 -24.44
CA SER A 371 2.72 -27.37 -25.53
C SER A 371 1.29 -27.17 -25.08
N ILE A 372 1.01 -27.35 -23.82
CA ILE A 372 -0.38 -27.40 -23.34
C ILE A 372 -1.04 -26.04 -23.33
N GLU A 373 -0.29 -24.94 -23.36
CA GLU A 373 -0.80 -23.60 -23.70
C GLU A 373 0.35 -22.62 -23.94
N PRO A 374 0.19 -21.55 -24.73
CA PRO A 374 1.20 -20.53 -24.80
C PRO A 374 1.50 -20.03 -23.37
N PHE A 375 2.79 -19.99 -22.99
CA PHE A 375 3.24 -19.42 -21.72
C PHE A 375 2.57 -18.06 -21.56
N LYS A 376 1.63 -17.97 -20.60
CA LYS A 376 0.83 -16.76 -20.45
C LYS A 376 1.64 -15.72 -19.69
N LEU A 377 2.12 -14.76 -20.45
CA LEU A 377 2.83 -13.63 -19.92
C LEU A 377 1.89 -12.81 -18.99
N PRO A 378 2.40 -12.30 -17.89
CA PRO A 378 1.64 -11.35 -17.09
C PRO A 378 1.31 -10.10 -17.90
N HIS A 379 0.20 -9.45 -17.59
CA HIS A 379 -0.19 -8.21 -18.24
C HIS A 379 -0.38 -7.10 -17.20
N GLN A 380 0.09 -5.88 -17.56
CA GLN A 380 0.02 -4.72 -16.69
C GLN A 380 -1.31 -3.98 -16.88
N TYR A 381 -1.94 -3.64 -15.76
CA TYR A 381 -3.19 -2.88 -15.69
C TYR A 381 -3.01 -1.68 -14.76
N GLU A 382 -3.40 -0.49 -15.20
CA GLU A 382 -3.18 0.73 -14.45
C GLU A 382 -4.48 1.32 -13.93
N PHE A 383 -4.42 1.88 -12.72
CA PHE A 383 -5.50 2.65 -12.11
C PHE A 383 -5.01 4.01 -11.62
N ALA A 384 -5.91 4.99 -11.52
CA ALA A 384 -5.58 6.32 -11.05
C ALA A 384 -5.09 6.29 -9.59
N ARG A 385 -3.95 6.93 -9.34
CA ARG A 385 -3.43 7.09 -7.98
C ARG A 385 -4.39 7.92 -7.12
N LEU A 386 -4.32 7.73 -5.81
CA LEU A 386 -5.05 8.55 -4.86
C LEU A 386 -4.39 9.93 -4.74
N ASN A 387 -5.13 10.97 -5.12
CA ASN A 387 -4.79 12.35 -4.82
C ASN A 387 -5.77 12.87 -3.76
N LEU A 388 -5.24 13.28 -2.62
CA LEU A 388 -6.02 13.75 -1.47
C LEU A 388 -5.73 15.22 -1.24
N THR A 389 -6.78 16.06 -1.10
CA THR A 389 -6.60 17.48 -0.79
C THR A 389 -5.97 17.67 0.59
N TYR A 390 -5.28 18.79 0.78
CA TYR A 390 -4.58 19.16 2.03
C TYR A 390 -3.46 18.20 2.44
N VAL A 391 -2.97 17.37 1.51
CA VAL A 391 -1.95 16.34 1.75
C VAL A 391 -0.85 16.43 0.69
N ILE A 392 0.38 16.18 1.10
CA ILE A 392 1.53 15.94 0.22
C ILE A 392 1.95 14.48 0.37
N THR A 393 2.17 13.79 -0.73
CA THR A 393 2.62 12.39 -0.75
C THR A 393 4.04 12.22 -1.31
N SER A 394 4.70 13.32 -1.69
CA SER A 394 6.10 13.29 -2.14
C SER A 394 7.04 12.93 -0.99
N LYS A 395 7.71 11.76 -1.07
CA LYS A 395 8.67 11.29 -0.05
C LYS A 395 9.74 12.33 0.27
N ARG A 396 10.29 13.01 -0.75
CA ARG A 396 11.31 14.06 -0.56
C ARG A 396 10.79 15.23 0.27
N LYS A 397 9.55 15.68 0.02
CA LYS A 397 8.94 16.77 0.76
C LYS A 397 8.55 16.36 2.18
N LEU A 398 8.06 15.13 2.35
CA LEU A 398 7.78 14.58 3.68
C LEU A 398 9.05 14.44 4.52
N LYS A 399 10.14 13.95 3.90
CA LYS A 399 11.46 13.90 4.56
C LYS A 399 11.93 15.28 4.98
N GLN A 400 11.75 16.30 4.15
CA GLN A 400 12.12 17.69 4.47
C GLN A 400 11.35 18.21 5.71
N LEU A 401 10.06 17.86 5.88
CA LEU A 401 9.30 18.23 7.08
C LEU A 401 9.88 17.63 8.35
N VAL A 402 10.39 16.40 8.26
CA VAL A 402 11.05 15.71 9.38
C VAL A 402 12.42 16.30 9.65
N ASP A 403 13.26 16.45 8.63
CA ASP A 403 14.64 16.96 8.75
C ASP A 403 14.67 18.40 9.29
N GLU A 404 13.71 19.25 8.93
CA GLU A 404 13.59 20.63 9.39
C GLU A 404 12.85 20.74 10.76
N GLY A 405 12.42 19.62 11.37
CA GLY A 405 11.74 19.62 12.67
C GLY A 405 10.34 20.25 12.67
N ILE A 406 9.69 20.40 11.51
CA ILE A 406 8.32 20.91 11.37
C ILE A 406 7.32 19.91 11.96
N VAL A 407 7.64 18.62 11.81
CA VAL A 407 6.94 17.50 12.44
C VAL A 407 7.91 16.71 13.31
N SER A 408 7.40 15.97 14.28
CA SER A 408 8.22 15.25 15.28
C SER A 408 8.91 13.99 14.71
N GLY A 409 8.49 13.51 13.54
CA GLY A 409 9.02 12.31 12.90
C GLY A 409 8.05 11.79 11.84
N TRP A 410 8.37 10.64 11.26
CA TRP A 410 7.53 9.99 10.25
C TRP A 410 6.18 9.52 10.80
N ASP A 411 6.09 9.30 12.11
CA ASP A 411 4.90 8.90 12.83
C ASP A 411 4.14 10.08 13.47
N ASP A 412 4.52 11.33 13.16
CA ASP A 412 3.76 12.51 13.64
C ASP A 412 2.29 12.37 13.18
N PRO A 413 1.32 12.54 14.11
CA PRO A 413 -0.12 12.39 13.79
C PRO A 413 -0.66 13.32 12.70
N ARG A 414 0.10 14.31 12.25
CA ARG A 414 -0.24 15.22 11.13
C ARG A 414 0.27 14.71 9.79
N MET A 415 1.16 13.70 9.79
CA MET A 415 1.73 13.12 8.57
C MET A 415 0.74 12.16 7.90
N PRO A 416 0.71 12.13 6.54
CA PRO A 416 -0.14 11.21 5.80
C PRO A 416 0.44 9.80 5.70
N THR A 417 1.51 9.51 6.42
CA THR A 417 2.12 8.18 6.52
C THR A 417 1.20 7.21 7.24
N VAL A 418 1.28 5.93 6.92
CA VAL A 418 0.47 4.91 7.58
C VAL A 418 0.77 4.88 9.09
N VAL A 419 2.04 5.02 9.48
CA VAL A 419 2.43 5.08 10.89
C VAL A 419 1.92 6.34 11.59
N GLY A 420 1.90 7.49 10.92
CA GLY A 420 1.35 8.74 11.44
C GLY A 420 -0.18 8.68 11.60
N LEU A 421 -0.88 8.17 10.58
CA LEU A 421 -2.32 7.95 10.65
C LEU A 421 -2.69 7.00 11.79
N ARG A 422 -1.95 5.89 11.95
CA ARG A 422 -2.14 4.94 13.04
C ARG A 422 -1.95 5.60 14.41
N ARG A 423 -0.88 6.38 14.61
CA ARG A 423 -0.64 7.12 15.87
C ARG A 423 -1.71 8.18 16.14
N ARG A 424 -2.26 8.77 15.08
CA ARG A 424 -3.40 9.68 15.21
C ARG A 424 -4.68 8.98 15.63
N GLY A 425 -4.76 7.65 15.49
CA GLY A 425 -5.90 6.83 15.90
C GLY A 425 -6.77 6.31 14.75
N TYR A 426 -6.35 6.45 13.49
CA TYR A 426 -7.03 5.81 12.37
C TYR A 426 -7.06 4.30 12.56
N THR A 427 -8.13 3.67 12.09
CA THR A 427 -8.30 2.23 12.09
C THR A 427 -8.05 1.64 10.71
N PRO A 428 -7.59 0.39 10.61
CA PRO A 428 -7.49 -0.30 9.32
C PRO A 428 -8.82 -0.32 8.57
N GLU A 429 -9.92 -0.54 9.30
CA GLU A 429 -11.28 -0.61 8.76
C GLU A 429 -11.69 0.73 8.14
N ALA A 430 -11.41 1.85 8.80
CA ALA A 430 -11.70 3.18 8.29
C ALA A 430 -10.92 3.48 7.00
N ILE A 431 -9.65 3.07 6.93
CA ILE A 431 -8.84 3.25 5.72
C ILE A 431 -9.37 2.37 4.58
N ARG A 432 -9.74 1.11 4.85
CA ARG A 432 -10.36 0.24 3.84
C ARG A 432 -11.70 0.79 3.36
N LEU A 433 -12.56 1.26 4.27
CA LEU A 433 -13.83 1.90 3.94
C LEU A 433 -13.65 3.16 3.08
N PHE A 434 -12.64 3.98 3.39
CA PHE A 434 -12.27 5.13 2.57
C PHE A 434 -11.82 4.71 1.17
N CYS A 435 -10.96 3.68 1.04
CA CYS A 435 -10.51 3.14 -0.23
C CYS A 435 -11.67 2.60 -1.07
N GLU A 436 -12.61 1.90 -0.45
CA GLU A 436 -13.83 1.39 -1.09
C GLU A 436 -14.70 2.52 -1.63
N ARG A 437 -15.01 3.53 -0.81
CA ARG A 437 -15.82 4.71 -1.19
C ARG A 437 -15.15 5.54 -2.27
N SER A 438 -13.85 5.62 -2.28
CA SER A 438 -13.10 6.33 -3.31
C SER A 438 -13.09 5.61 -4.66
N GLY A 439 -13.45 4.32 -4.70
CA GLY A 439 -13.53 3.51 -5.89
C GLY A 439 -12.19 3.30 -6.61
N VAL A 440 -12.22 2.60 -7.74
CA VAL A 440 -11.07 2.33 -8.62
C VAL A 440 -11.45 2.72 -10.04
N SER A 441 -10.72 3.68 -10.63
CA SER A 441 -10.96 4.16 -11.98
C SER A 441 -9.63 4.48 -12.69
N LYS A 442 -9.68 4.70 -14.00
CA LYS A 442 -8.57 5.27 -14.78
C LYS A 442 -8.60 6.81 -14.81
N ALA A 443 -9.72 7.42 -14.44
CA ALA A 443 -9.83 8.86 -14.37
C ALA A 443 -9.16 9.38 -13.09
N GLY A 444 -8.11 10.16 -13.24
CA GLY A 444 -7.48 10.87 -12.13
C GLY A 444 -8.38 11.97 -11.59
N GLY A 445 -8.41 12.15 -10.30
CA GLY A 445 -9.19 13.20 -9.64
C GLY A 445 -8.67 13.46 -8.23
N TRP A 446 -9.07 14.60 -7.67
CA TRP A 446 -8.79 14.93 -6.27
C TRP A 446 -9.98 14.52 -5.41
N ILE A 447 -9.69 13.82 -4.32
CA ILE A 447 -10.66 13.44 -3.29
C ILE A 447 -10.47 14.40 -2.13
N ASP A 448 -11.56 14.97 -1.63
CA ASP A 448 -11.49 15.85 -0.48
C ASP A 448 -11.14 15.07 0.80
N TYR A 449 -10.28 15.64 1.63
CA TYR A 449 -9.82 15.04 2.89
C TYR A 449 -10.97 14.67 3.83
N SER A 450 -12.10 15.42 3.75
CA SER A 450 -13.28 15.13 4.55
C SER A 450 -13.88 13.75 4.31
N ASN A 451 -13.65 13.14 3.13
CA ASN A 451 -14.08 11.77 2.85
C ASN A 451 -13.32 10.75 3.69
N LEU A 452 -12.02 10.98 3.93
CA LEU A 452 -11.21 10.15 4.82
C LEU A 452 -11.69 10.28 6.27
N ASP A 453 -11.90 11.53 6.73
CA ASP A 453 -12.46 11.79 8.07
C ASP A 453 -13.89 11.25 8.21
N GLY A 454 -14.69 11.25 7.14
CA GLY A 454 -16.03 10.69 7.11
C GLY A 454 -16.02 9.17 7.34
N ALA A 455 -15.19 8.45 6.60
CA ALA A 455 -15.02 7.02 6.77
C ALA A 455 -14.54 6.65 8.21
N LEU A 456 -13.66 7.48 8.76
CA LEU A 456 -13.16 7.30 10.11
C LEU A 456 -14.25 7.52 11.17
N ARG A 457 -15.08 8.57 11.03
CA ARG A 457 -16.21 8.82 11.93
C ARG A 457 -17.20 7.66 11.90
N ASP A 458 -17.54 7.17 10.71
CA ASP A 458 -18.50 6.07 10.57
C ASP A 458 -17.99 4.77 11.22
N ASP A 459 -16.69 4.49 11.12
CA ASP A 459 -16.09 3.34 11.77
C ASP A 459 -16.06 3.50 13.30
N LEU A 460 -15.70 4.68 13.80
CA LEU A 460 -15.53 4.93 15.22
C LEU A 460 -16.88 5.09 15.96
N GLU A 461 -17.95 5.53 15.26
CA GLU A 461 -19.26 5.73 15.88
C GLU A 461 -19.79 4.48 16.58
N GLY A 462 -19.58 3.31 15.96
CA GLY A 462 -20.00 2.03 16.50
C GLY A 462 -19.00 1.35 17.45
N LYS A 463 -17.77 1.88 17.57
CA LYS A 463 -16.69 1.20 18.27
C LYS A 463 -16.20 1.94 19.51
N ALA A 464 -16.09 3.28 19.43
CA ALA A 464 -15.43 4.08 20.46
C ALA A 464 -16.31 4.25 21.71
N ALA A 465 -15.79 3.85 22.86
CA ALA A 465 -16.44 4.10 24.14
C ALA A 465 -16.62 5.61 24.37
N ARG A 466 -17.73 5.99 24.99
CA ARG A 466 -18.02 7.38 25.34
C ARG A 466 -17.29 7.74 26.64
N ALA A 467 -16.86 8.98 26.77
CA ALA A 467 -16.32 9.53 28.00
C ALA A 467 -16.59 11.04 28.07
N MET A 468 -16.70 11.60 29.27
CA MET A 468 -16.69 13.04 29.46
C MET A 468 -15.26 13.53 29.67
N ALA A 469 -14.95 14.63 29.02
CA ALA A 469 -13.70 15.36 29.16
C ALA A 469 -13.99 16.85 29.11
N VAL A 470 -13.18 17.63 29.79
CA VAL A 470 -13.20 19.10 29.81
C VAL A 470 -11.85 19.58 29.29
N LEU A 471 -11.83 20.17 28.10
CA LEU A 471 -10.61 20.52 27.36
C LEU A 471 -10.10 21.93 27.70
N ASP A 472 -11.01 22.84 28.02
CA ASP A 472 -10.70 24.21 28.51
C ASP A 472 -11.38 24.41 29.85
N PRO A 473 -10.77 23.92 30.95
CA PRO A 473 -11.43 23.78 32.23
C PRO A 473 -11.70 25.14 32.90
N LEU A 474 -12.94 25.30 33.36
CA LEU A 474 -13.41 26.35 34.23
C LEU A 474 -14.03 25.70 35.46
N LYS A 475 -13.64 26.15 36.64
CA LYS A 475 -14.20 25.61 37.91
C LYS A 475 -15.66 26.05 38.06
N LEU A 476 -16.50 25.11 38.53
CA LEU A 476 -17.86 25.36 38.96
C LEU A 476 -18.02 24.91 40.42
N ARG A 477 -18.60 25.76 41.27
CA ARG A 477 -18.90 25.44 42.67
C ARG A 477 -20.41 25.45 42.88
N ILE A 478 -20.90 24.38 43.50
CA ILE A 478 -22.31 24.25 43.93
C ILE A 478 -22.43 24.79 45.37
N THR A 479 -23.08 25.93 45.49
CA THR A 479 -23.09 26.71 46.75
C THR A 479 -24.04 26.17 47.81
N ASN A 480 -25.12 25.49 47.42
CA ASN A 480 -26.10 24.88 48.35
C ASN A 480 -25.86 23.38 48.59
N TRP A 481 -24.63 22.86 48.29
CA TRP A 481 -24.31 21.42 48.38
C TRP A 481 -24.59 20.81 49.73
N ALA A 482 -24.08 21.45 50.83
CA ALA A 482 -24.29 20.99 52.18
C ALA A 482 -25.75 21.04 52.65
N GLU A 483 -26.54 22.00 52.11
CA GLU A 483 -27.98 22.11 52.44
C GLU A 483 -28.77 20.95 51.80
N VAL A 484 -28.40 20.56 50.57
CA VAL A 484 -29.10 19.48 49.82
C VAL A 484 -28.75 18.10 50.38
N PHE A 485 -27.47 17.85 50.69
CA PHE A 485 -26.99 16.50 51.07
C PHE A 485 -26.68 16.33 52.56
N GLY A 486 -26.78 17.42 53.37
CA GLY A 486 -26.50 17.36 54.80
C GLY A 486 -25.02 17.28 55.17
N ASP A 487 -24.12 17.14 54.17
CA ASP A 487 -22.67 17.04 54.35
C ASP A 487 -21.94 17.77 53.21
N ALA A 488 -21.05 18.69 53.55
CA ALA A 488 -20.23 19.41 52.57
C ALA A 488 -19.24 18.53 51.80
N ALA A 489 -18.85 17.38 52.36
CA ALA A 489 -17.92 16.44 51.77
C ALA A 489 -18.60 15.31 50.97
N HIS A 490 -19.95 15.27 50.98
CA HIS A 490 -20.70 14.24 50.24
C HIS A 490 -20.26 14.15 48.76
N GLN A 491 -20.18 12.92 48.29
CA GLN A 491 -19.93 12.63 46.83
C GLN A 491 -21.10 11.81 46.31
N GLU A 492 -21.78 12.33 45.32
CA GLU A 492 -22.94 11.69 44.70
C GLU A 492 -22.51 10.83 43.51
N SER A 493 -22.81 9.52 43.55
CA SER A 493 -22.47 8.61 42.47
C SER A 493 -23.36 8.84 41.23
N CYS A 494 -22.74 9.05 40.10
CA CYS A 494 -23.39 9.11 38.78
C CYS A 494 -22.87 8.00 37.90
N SER A 495 -23.70 7.54 36.96
CA SER A 495 -23.36 6.44 36.06
C SER A 495 -23.92 6.68 34.67
N ALA A 496 -23.14 6.30 33.66
CA ALA A 496 -23.53 6.39 32.27
C ALA A 496 -23.15 5.11 31.50
N PRO A 497 -23.85 4.75 30.42
CA PRO A 497 -23.40 3.64 29.57
C PRO A 497 -22.07 3.99 28.91
N ALA A 498 -21.16 3.03 28.82
CA ALA A 498 -19.88 3.21 28.11
C ALA A 498 -20.13 3.42 26.59
N HIS A 499 -21.20 2.86 26.04
CA HIS A 499 -21.65 3.12 24.67
C HIS A 499 -23.18 2.93 24.57
N PRO A 500 -23.91 3.86 23.92
CA PRO A 500 -25.37 3.82 23.90
C PRO A 500 -25.94 2.60 23.16
N ALA A 501 -25.25 2.11 22.11
CA ALA A 501 -25.68 0.98 21.28
C ALA A 501 -24.94 -0.34 21.61
N ARG A 502 -24.03 -0.34 22.60
CA ARG A 502 -23.19 -1.50 22.95
C ARG A 502 -23.21 -1.76 24.45
N PRO A 503 -24.29 -2.33 24.98
CA PRO A 503 -24.43 -2.56 26.42
C PRO A 503 -23.38 -3.53 27.00
N GLU A 504 -22.76 -4.36 26.15
CA GLU A 504 -21.67 -5.26 26.52
C GLU A 504 -20.38 -4.53 26.97
N LEU A 505 -20.21 -3.26 26.62
CA LEU A 505 -19.12 -2.42 27.11
C LEU A 505 -19.34 -1.94 28.54
N GLY A 506 -20.52 -2.22 29.11
CA GLY A 506 -20.85 -1.91 30.49
C GLY A 506 -21.15 -0.42 30.72
N ARG A 507 -20.93 -0.01 31.96
CA ARG A 507 -21.17 1.35 32.43
C ARG A 507 -19.90 1.95 33.01
N ARG A 508 -19.85 3.27 33.04
CA ARG A 508 -18.80 4.05 33.63
C ARG A 508 -19.40 4.85 34.79
N ASP A 509 -18.70 4.88 35.91
CA ASP A 509 -19.15 5.54 37.13
C ASP A 509 -18.19 6.71 37.45
N PHE A 510 -18.75 7.80 37.95
CA PHE A 510 -18.01 9.03 38.28
C PHE A 510 -18.74 9.79 39.39
N LEU A 511 -18.00 10.65 40.08
CA LEU A 511 -18.51 11.34 41.26
C LEU A 511 -18.88 12.79 40.97
N LEU A 512 -20.08 13.17 41.40
CA LEU A 512 -20.54 14.53 41.45
C LEU A 512 -20.33 15.06 42.85
N GLY A 513 -19.52 16.10 43.01
CA GLY A 513 -19.23 16.75 44.27
C GLY A 513 -19.55 18.24 44.26
N PRO A 514 -19.20 18.96 45.33
CA PRO A 514 -19.44 20.42 45.44
C PRO A 514 -18.64 21.23 44.42
N GLU A 515 -17.55 20.71 43.90
CA GLU A 515 -16.69 21.37 42.88
C GLU A 515 -16.55 20.48 41.64
N LEU A 516 -16.64 21.10 40.47
CA LEU A 516 -16.59 20.46 39.17
C LEU A 516 -15.71 21.26 38.22
N TRP A 517 -15.27 20.58 37.14
CA TRP A 517 -14.73 21.21 35.93
C TRP A 517 -15.79 21.19 34.85
N ILE A 518 -16.00 22.33 34.20
CA ILE A 518 -16.87 22.50 33.02
C ILE A 518 -16.06 23.16 31.91
N GLU A 519 -16.56 23.09 30.67
CA GLU A 519 -15.96 23.84 29.57
C GLU A 519 -16.15 25.35 29.79
N ARG A 520 -15.11 26.13 29.56
CA ARG A 520 -15.16 27.58 29.65
C ARG A 520 -16.25 28.18 28.75
N GLU A 521 -16.45 27.60 27.56
CA GLU A 521 -17.52 28.01 26.63
C GLU A 521 -18.95 27.74 27.13
N ASP A 522 -19.10 26.94 28.18
CA ASP A 522 -20.39 26.61 28.77
C ASP A 522 -20.89 27.70 29.73
N PHE A 523 -20.09 28.73 29.99
CA PHE A 523 -20.47 29.89 30.83
C PHE A 523 -20.21 31.21 30.09
N THR A 524 -21.11 32.17 30.27
CA THR A 524 -20.93 33.57 29.87
C THR A 524 -21.76 34.48 30.75
N GLU A 525 -21.25 35.66 31.08
CA GLU A 525 -22.01 36.69 31.81
C GLU A 525 -23.02 37.40 30.89
N THR A 526 -22.71 37.46 29.60
CA THR A 526 -23.52 38.18 28.57
C THR A 526 -23.91 37.21 27.46
N PRO A 527 -24.99 36.47 27.62
CA PRO A 527 -25.37 35.42 26.66
C PRO A 527 -25.80 36.02 25.31
N PRO A 528 -25.27 35.52 24.18
CA PRO A 528 -25.74 35.81 22.86
C PRO A 528 -27.14 35.21 22.64
N LYS A 529 -27.89 35.72 21.64
CA LYS A 529 -29.20 35.19 21.31
C LYS A 529 -29.12 33.70 20.96
N GLY A 530 -29.96 32.90 21.64
CA GLY A 530 -29.99 31.44 21.44
C GLY A 530 -28.99 30.64 22.28
N TYR A 531 -28.26 31.27 23.18
CA TYR A 531 -27.38 30.56 24.11
C TYR A 531 -28.22 29.93 25.22
N HIS A 532 -28.09 28.65 25.45
CA HIS A 532 -28.88 27.84 26.39
C HIS A 532 -28.07 27.21 27.51
N ARG A 533 -26.76 27.55 27.63
CA ARG A 533 -25.87 27.05 28.68
C ARG A 533 -25.91 27.95 29.90
N LEU A 534 -24.87 28.01 30.71
CA LEU A 534 -24.85 28.73 31.97
C LEU A 534 -24.62 30.24 31.78
N TYR A 535 -25.47 31.04 32.41
CA TYR A 535 -25.30 32.47 32.67
C TYR A 535 -26.09 32.82 33.93
N PRO A 536 -25.82 33.95 34.63
CA PRO A 536 -26.53 34.30 35.86
C PRO A 536 -28.07 34.26 35.70
N GLY A 537 -28.70 33.42 36.53
CA GLY A 537 -30.18 33.21 36.50
C GLY A 537 -30.65 32.06 35.63
N ASN A 538 -29.83 31.50 34.72
CA ASN A 538 -30.24 30.41 33.87
C ASN A 538 -29.96 29.02 34.47
N MET A 539 -30.69 28.02 34.00
CA MET A 539 -30.54 26.64 34.40
C MET A 539 -30.01 25.79 33.26
N ALA A 540 -29.15 24.84 33.58
CA ALA A 540 -28.69 23.80 32.66
C ALA A 540 -28.60 22.45 33.37
N ARG A 541 -28.66 21.33 32.63
CA ARG A 541 -28.45 20.00 33.18
C ARG A 541 -26.98 19.63 33.10
N LEU A 542 -26.42 19.21 34.21
CA LEU A 542 -25.19 18.42 34.22
C LEU A 542 -25.50 17.07 33.60
N LYS A 543 -24.84 16.71 32.49
CA LYS A 543 -25.11 15.48 31.79
C LYS A 543 -24.97 14.26 32.69
N TYR A 544 -25.95 13.40 32.75
CA TYR A 544 -26.08 12.25 33.66
C TYR A 544 -26.19 12.62 35.17
N GLY A 545 -26.25 13.89 35.47
CA GLY A 545 -26.36 14.44 36.83
C GLY A 545 -27.67 15.22 37.05
N TYR A 546 -27.59 16.29 37.78
CA TYR A 546 -28.70 17.14 38.20
C TYR A 546 -28.88 18.38 37.31
N VAL A 547 -30.01 19.05 37.43
CA VAL A 547 -30.19 20.41 36.97
C VAL A 547 -29.51 21.37 37.98
N ILE A 548 -28.79 22.36 37.48
CA ILE A 548 -28.19 23.42 38.26
C ILE A 548 -28.68 24.79 37.77
N LYS A 549 -28.76 25.77 38.67
CA LYS A 549 -29.10 27.14 38.37
C LYS A 549 -27.85 28.01 38.63
N CYS A 550 -27.37 28.70 37.61
CA CYS A 550 -26.25 29.61 37.73
C CYS A 550 -26.65 30.85 38.56
N THR A 551 -25.91 31.16 39.60
CA THR A 551 -26.14 32.34 40.47
C THR A 551 -25.16 33.48 40.19
N GLY A 552 -24.00 33.18 39.53
CA GLY A 552 -23.00 34.18 39.20
C GLY A 552 -21.61 33.59 38.98
N CYS A 553 -20.58 34.38 39.17
CA CYS A 553 -19.18 33.93 39.07
C CYS A 553 -18.27 34.74 39.98
N GLU A 554 -17.14 34.14 40.33
CA GLU A 554 -15.99 34.80 40.98
C GLU A 554 -14.93 35.08 39.90
N LYS A 555 -14.35 36.30 39.97
CA LYS A 555 -13.29 36.74 39.06
C LYS A 555 -11.93 36.76 39.75
N ASP A 556 -10.88 36.51 39.01
CA ASP A 556 -9.50 36.67 39.44
C ASP A 556 -9.08 38.16 39.45
N ALA A 557 -7.83 38.43 39.83
CA ALA A 557 -7.26 39.77 39.88
C ALA A 557 -7.22 40.50 38.53
N ASP A 558 -7.22 39.75 37.44
CA ASP A 558 -7.20 40.24 36.05
C ASP A 558 -8.61 40.42 35.47
N GLY A 559 -9.65 40.20 36.30
CA GLY A 559 -11.05 40.28 35.91
C GLY A 559 -11.59 39.14 35.10
N GLN A 560 -10.80 38.03 34.94
CA GLN A 560 -11.21 36.82 34.26
C GLN A 560 -12.06 35.94 35.17
N VAL A 561 -13.04 35.23 34.59
CA VAL A 561 -13.87 34.29 35.35
C VAL A 561 -13.02 33.11 35.81
N GLY A 562 -12.85 32.96 37.09
CA GLY A 562 -12.11 31.87 37.72
C GLY A 562 -13.02 30.73 38.21
N THR A 563 -14.20 31.07 38.78
CA THR A 563 -15.16 30.06 39.27
C THR A 563 -16.59 30.48 38.96
N VAL A 564 -17.37 29.58 38.41
CA VAL A 564 -18.84 29.74 38.24
C VAL A 564 -19.53 29.28 39.52
N LEU A 565 -20.52 30.05 39.96
CA LEU A 565 -21.35 29.70 41.12
C LEU A 565 -22.71 29.22 40.66
N ALA A 566 -23.16 28.10 41.23
CA ALA A 566 -24.45 27.53 40.91
C ALA A 566 -25.12 26.89 42.14
N GLU A 567 -26.42 26.78 42.11
CA GLU A 567 -27.24 26.00 43.04
C GLU A 567 -27.73 24.71 42.37
N LEU A 568 -27.62 23.58 43.03
CA LEU A 568 -28.20 22.32 42.62
C LEU A 568 -29.72 22.33 42.86
N VAL A 569 -30.49 21.90 41.87
CA VAL A 569 -31.95 21.72 42.00
C VAL A 569 -32.21 20.31 42.50
N PRO A 570 -32.73 20.13 43.74
CA PRO A 570 -33.00 18.81 44.29
C PRO A 570 -33.98 17.99 43.43
N ASP A 571 -33.92 16.67 43.58
CA ASP A 571 -34.82 15.71 42.94
C ASP A 571 -34.84 15.72 41.38
N THR A 572 -33.76 16.26 40.78
CA THR A 572 -33.63 16.33 39.28
C THR A 572 -32.58 15.40 38.70
N LYS A 573 -32.04 14.44 39.49
CA LYS A 573 -30.98 13.51 39.02
C LYS A 573 -31.43 12.69 37.84
N SER A 574 -30.59 12.64 36.83
CA SER A 574 -30.82 11.81 35.63
C SER A 574 -31.02 10.34 36.02
N GLY A 575 -32.00 9.68 35.42
CA GLY A 575 -32.35 8.28 35.71
C GLY A 575 -33.17 8.05 36.98
N THR A 576 -33.60 9.11 37.66
CA THR A 576 -34.55 9.01 38.80
C THR A 576 -35.97 9.48 38.39
N PRO A 577 -37.03 9.14 39.17
CA PRO A 577 -38.39 9.60 38.86
C PRO A 577 -38.57 11.14 38.75
N GLY A 578 -37.75 11.90 39.41
CA GLY A 578 -37.77 13.39 39.36
C GLY A 578 -36.93 14.01 38.24
N ALA A 579 -36.27 13.21 37.41
CA ALA A 579 -35.34 13.69 36.39
C ALA A 579 -35.93 14.77 35.45
N ASP A 580 -37.19 14.63 35.07
CA ASP A 580 -37.87 15.50 34.13
C ASP A 580 -38.79 16.55 34.80
N SER A 581 -38.72 16.68 36.12
CA SER A 581 -39.52 17.65 36.91
C SER A 581 -39.21 19.10 36.52
N VAL A 582 -37.97 19.37 36.12
CA VAL A 582 -37.49 20.68 35.65
C VAL A 582 -36.97 20.54 34.22
N LYS A 583 -37.69 21.18 33.26
CA LYS A 583 -37.31 21.20 31.88
C LYS A 583 -36.26 22.29 31.62
N VAL A 584 -35.11 21.90 31.08
CA VAL A 584 -34.04 22.79 30.67
C VAL A 584 -33.63 22.49 29.21
N LYS A 585 -33.18 23.52 28.50
CA LYS A 585 -32.71 23.37 27.11
C LYS A 585 -31.24 23.03 27.03
N GLY A 586 -30.45 23.51 28.00
CA GLY A 586 -29.00 23.32 28.04
C GLY A 586 -28.63 22.02 28.72
N VAL A 587 -27.70 21.28 28.13
CA VAL A 587 -27.00 20.16 28.74
C VAL A 587 -25.50 20.40 28.57
N ILE A 588 -24.75 20.34 29.67
CA ILE A 588 -23.30 20.55 29.70
C ILE A 588 -22.59 19.28 30.18
N THR A 589 -21.41 19.03 29.63
CA THR A 589 -20.48 17.99 30.10
C THR A 589 -19.66 18.55 31.28
N TRP A 590 -19.20 17.69 32.15
CA TRP A 590 -18.49 18.07 33.35
C TRP A 590 -17.59 16.90 33.82
N VAL A 591 -16.63 17.22 34.68
CA VAL A 591 -15.79 16.24 35.38
C VAL A 591 -15.71 16.65 36.84
N GLY A 592 -15.86 15.70 37.79
CA GLY A 592 -15.74 15.95 39.21
C GLY A 592 -14.35 16.46 39.56
N ALA A 593 -14.27 17.41 40.49
CA ALA A 593 -12.95 17.88 40.97
C ALA A 593 -12.27 16.86 41.89
N ALA A 594 -13.06 15.98 42.52
CA ALA A 594 -12.56 14.97 43.45
C ALA A 594 -11.94 13.74 42.77
N ASP A 595 -12.50 13.30 41.65
CA ASP A 595 -12.11 12.06 40.95
C ASP A 595 -11.61 12.32 39.53
N GLY A 596 -11.71 13.52 39.01
CA GLY A 596 -11.25 13.91 37.70
C GLY A 596 -9.75 13.77 37.51
N VAL A 597 -9.34 13.20 36.39
CA VAL A 597 -7.93 12.92 36.12
C VAL A 597 -7.36 14.00 35.20
N PRO A 598 -6.29 14.67 35.59
CA PRO A 598 -5.60 15.61 34.69
C PRO A 598 -4.94 14.85 33.53
N ALA A 599 -5.10 15.34 32.30
CA ALA A 599 -4.59 14.72 31.11
C ALA A 599 -4.01 15.74 30.11
N GLU A 600 -2.95 15.38 29.43
CA GLU A 600 -2.49 16.11 28.25
C GLU A 600 -3.36 15.73 27.05
N VAL A 601 -3.94 16.73 26.38
CA VAL A 601 -4.71 16.50 25.16
C VAL A 601 -4.09 17.28 24.01
N ARG A 602 -3.76 16.57 22.96
CA ARG A 602 -3.18 17.11 21.72
C ARG A 602 -4.26 17.25 20.68
N LEU A 603 -4.62 18.48 20.39
CA LEU A 603 -5.63 18.81 19.39
C LEU A 603 -4.94 18.92 18.04
N TYR A 604 -5.00 17.86 17.26
CA TYR A 604 -4.44 17.83 15.91
C TYR A 604 -5.48 18.26 14.87
N ASP A 605 -5.01 19.00 13.87
CA ASP A 605 -5.75 19.40 12.68
C ASP A 605 -4.94 19.08 11.42
N ARG A 606 -5.42 19.48 10.23
CA ARG A 606 -4.72 19.33 8.96
C ARG A 606 -3.39 20.06 8.99
N LEU A 607 -2.34 19.43 8.48
CA LEU A 607 -0.99 20.02 8.41
C LEU A 607 -0.91 21.21 7.45
N PHE A 608 -1.76 21.20 6.40
CA PHE A 608 -1.80 22.27 5.39
C PHE A 608 -3.15 22.96 5.36
N ARG A 609 -3.14 24.28 5.06
CA ARG A 609 -4.36 25.09 4.88
C ARG A 609 -4.83 25.11 3.42
N ASP A 610 -3.91 24.91 2.46
CA ASP A 610 -4.21 24.89 1.04
C ASP A 610 -4.65 23.48 0.61
N ALA A 611 -5.71 23.39 -0.19
CA ALA A 611 -6.17 22.12 -0.74
C ALA A 611 -5.12 21.45 -1.63
N HIS A 612 -4.27 22.24 -2.28
CA HIS A 612 -3.19 21.78 -3.15
C HIS A 612 -1.85 22.41 -2.75
N PRO A 613 -1.22 21.93 -1.65
CA PRO A 613 -0.10 22.63 -0.99
C PRO A 613 1.13 22.83 -1.88
N ASP A 614 1.35 21.93 -2.84
CA ASP A 614 2.52 21.91 -3.70
C ASP A 614 2.22 22.13 -5.20
N ALA A 615 0.99 22.55 -5.53
CA ALA A 615 0.59 22.81 -6.90
C ALA A 615 1.29 24.04 -7.49
N GLY A 616 1.57 23.98 -8.80
CA GLY A 616 2.11 25.12 -9.54
C GLY A 616 3.53 25.55 -9.15
N GLY A 617 4.33 24.64 -8.56
CA GLY A 617 5.71 24.93 -8.15
C GLY A 617 5.84 25.81 -6.89
N LYS A 618 4.74 25.98 -6.14
CA LYS A 618 4.75 26.73 -4.86
C LYS A 618 5.68 26.06 -3.85
N ASP A 619 6.31 26.88 -3.00
CA ASP A 619 6.92 26.35 -1.79
C ASP A 619 5.80 25.87 -0.83
N PHE A 620 5.68 24.56 -0.69
CA PHE A 620 4.65 23.93 0.11
C PHE A 620 4.67 24.34 1.60
N LYS A 621 5.80 24.85 2.09
CA LYS A 621 5.94 25.33 3.48
C LYS A 621 5.10 26.58 3.75
N GLN A 622 4.80 27.37 2.73
CA GLN A 622 3.89 28.52 2.84
C GLN A 622 2.43 28.10 3.09
N ALA A 623 2.07 26.87 2.74
CA ALA A 623 0.74 26.32 2.96
C ALA A 623 0.59 25.64 4.34
N LEU A 624 1.62 25.61 5.17
CA LEU A 624 1.56 25.01 6.50
C LEU A 624 0.51 25.69 7.39
N ASN A 625 -0.21 24.88 8.16
CA ASN A 625 -1.16 25.33 9.17
C ASN A 625 -0.44 25.47 10.51
N PRO A 626 -0.20 26.69 11.03
CA PRO A 626 0.46 26.91 12.32
C PRO A 626 -0.36 26.37 13.50
N ASP A 627 -1.69 26.25 13.33
CA ASP A 627 -2.60 25.71 14.35
C ASP A 627 -2.84 24.20 14.20
N SER A 628 -2.02 23.52 13.39
CA SER A 628 -2.15 22.08 13.15
C SER A 628 -1.94 21.20 14.39
N LYS A 629 -1.37 21.75 15.46
CA LYS A 629 -1.21 21.10 16.76
C LYS A 629 -1.35 22.12 17.89
N LYS A 630 -2.29 21.87 18.80
CA LYS A 630 -2.43 22.61 20.06
C LYS A 630 -2.41 21.62 21.21
N VAL A 631 -1.64 21.89 22.26
CA VAL A 631 -1.61 21.07 23.47
C VAL A 631 -2.35 21.78 24.58
N VAL A 632 -3.26 21.07 25.24
CA VAL A 632 -4.04 21.59 26.37
C VAL A 632 -3.95 20.63 27.55
N THR A 633 -4.08 21.18 28.77
CA THR A 633 -4.28 20.40 29.99
C THR A 633 -5.80 20.27 30.20
N ALA A 634 -6.30 19.06 30.11
CA ALA A 634 -7.71 18.74 30.28
C ALA A 634 -7.96 18.01 31.62
N TYR A 635 -9.22 17.93 32.00
CA TYR A 635 -9.69 16.97 33.02
C TYR A 635 -10.59 15.93 32.34
N VAL A 636 -10.33 14.67 32.62
CA VAL A 636 -11.12 13.55 32.08
C VAL A 636 -11.73 12.73 33.19
N GLU A 637 -12.82 12.05 32.91
CA GLU A 637 -13.48 11.19 33.90
C GLU A 637 -12.58 10.03 34.37
N PRO A 638 -12.79 9.50 35.59
CA PRO A 638 -11.88 8.51 36.22
C PRO A 638 -11.78 7.21 35.43
N SER A 639 -12.76 6.84 34.64
CA SER A 639 -12.72 5.63 33.75
C SER A 639 -11.54 5.64 32.79
N LEU A 640 -11.02 6.81 32.44
CA LEU A 640 -9.89 6.97 31.51
C LEU A 640 -8.51 6.85 32.17
N ALA A 641 -8.45 6.77 33.51
CA ALA A 641 -7.18 6.64 34.25
C ALA A 641 -6.44 5.33 33.95
N ALA A 642 -7.19 4.26 33.62
CA ALA A 642 -6.69 2.92 33.32
C ALA A 642 -6.68 2.59 31.83
N ALA A 643 -6.92 3.58 30.96
CA ALA A 643 -6.92 3.37 29.52
C ALA A 643 -5.56 2.83 29.04
N ALA A 644 -5.58 1.88 28.10
CA ALA A 644 -4.39 1.36 27.48
C ALA A 644 -3.93 2.28 26.33
N ALA A 645 -2.66 2.17 25.92
CA ALA A 645 -2.19 2.82 24.72
C ALA A 645 -2.96 2.34 23.48
N ASP A 646 -3.16 3.23 22.50
CA ASP A 646 -3.96 2.98 21.28
C ASP A 646 -5.48 2.76 21.53
N GLU A 647 -5.98 2.99 22.73
CA GLU A 647 -7.41 2.88 23.00
C GLU A 647 -8.17 4.15 22.55
N ARG A 648 -9.32 3.97 21.93
CA ARG A 648 -10.09 5.04 21.30
C ARG A 648 -11.36 5.36 22.05
N PHE A 649 -11.63 6.66 22.21
CA PHE A 649 -12.78 7.18 22.92
C PHE A 649 -13.50 8.27 22.12
N GLN A 650 -14.78 8.39 22.30
CA GLN A 650 -15.47 9.61 21.95
C GLN A 650 -15.58 10.50 23.20
N PHE A 651 -14.85 11.61 23.21
CA PHE A 651 -15.12 12.66 24.20
C PHE A 651 -16.41 13.37 23.81
N GLU A 652 -17.42 13.21 24.64
CA GLU A 652 -18.75 13.70 24.36
C GLU A 652 -18.76 15.19 24.06
N ARG A 653 -19.38 15.59 22.95
CA ARG A 653 -19.39 16.93 22.34
C ARG A 653 -18.10 17.35 21.61
N HIS A 654 -16.96 16.73 21.83
CA HIS A 654 -15.67 17.19 21.26
C HIS A 654 -15.24 16.42 20.03
N GLY A 655 -15.41 15.11 20.00
CA GLY A 655 -14.93 14.28 18.92
C GLY A 655 -14.32 12.96 19.39
N TYR A 656 -13.51 12.38 18.53
CA TYR A 656 -12.84 11.13 18.79
C TYR A 656 -11.38 11.36 19.15
N PHE A 657 -10.91 10.62 20.14
CA PHE A 657 -9.57 10.71 20.70
C PHE A 657 -8.98 9.30 20.88
N VAL A 658 -7.66 9.23 20.84
CA VAL A 658 -6.91 8.00 21.09
C VAL A 658 -5.84 8.29 22.14
N THR A 659 -5.58 7.35 23.02
CA THR A 659 -4.40 7.41 23.91
C THR A 659 -3.14 7.28 23.06
N ASP A 660 -2.17 8.20 23.26
CA ASP A 660 -0.94 8.19 22.45
C ASP A 660 -0.14 6.90 22.71
N ARG A 661 0.26 6.21 21.66
CA ARG A 661 0.93 4.92 21.77
C ARG A 661 2.33 4.95 22.37
N HIS A 662 2.97 6.14 22.39
CA HIS A 662 4.34 6.31 22.89
C HIS A 662 4.40 7.08 24.19
N ASP A 663 3.59 8.14 24.31
CA ASP A 663 3.68 9.10 25.39
C ASP A 663 2.65 8.86 26.51
N HIS A 664 1.60 8.07 26.24
CA HIS A 664 0.62 7.70 27.25
C HIS A 664 1.20 6.69 28.24
N ALA A 665 0.99 6.93 29.52
CA ALA A 665 1.39 6.03 30.60
C ALA A 665 0.41 6.12 31.78
N ALA A 666 0.39 5.09 32.61
CA ALA A 666 -0.37 5.08 33.85
C ALA A 666 0.01 6.30 34.73
N GLY A 667 -0.99 7.06 35.15
CA GLY A 667 -0.80 8.30 35.94
C GLY A 667 -0.38 9.53 35.10
N ARG A 668 -0.15 9.38 33.82
CA ARG A 668 0.10 10.49 32.88
C ARG A 668 -0.66 10.25 31.56
N PRO A 669 -1.97 10.41 31.55
CA PRO A 669 -2.77 10.20 30.34
C PRO A 669 -2.44 11.24 29.27
N VAL A 670 -2.21 10.76 28.05
CA VAL A 670 -1.98 11.61 26.87
C VAL A 670 -2.94 11.17 25.78
N PHE A 671 -3.75 12.09 25.28
CA PHE A 671 -4.74 11.83 24.23
C PHE A 671 -4.45 12.65 22.99
N ASN A 672 -4.54 12.00 21.83
CA ASN A 672 -4.48 12.63 20.51
C ASN A 672 -5.90 12.76 19.94
N LYS A 673 -6.28 13.96 19.50
CA LYS A 673 -7.51 14.14 18.75
C LYS A 673 -7.42 13.45 17.38
N ILE A 674 -8.34 12.53 17.13
CA ILE A 674 -8.46 11.82 15.85
C ILE A 674 -9.19 12.71 14.86
N THR A 675 -10.48 12.99 15.11
CA THR A 675 -11.36 13.83 14.27
C THR A 675 -12.50 14.41 15.11
N GLY A 676 -13.17 15.45 14.61
CA GLY A 676 -14.37 16.00 15.23
C GLY A 676 -15.62 15.15 14.96
N LEU A 677 -16.73 15.44 15.69
CA LEU A 677 -18.03 14.80 15.46
C LEU A 677 -18.64 15.19 14.12
N LYS A 678 -18.27 16.33 13.60
CA LYS A 678 -18.71 16.89 12.31
C LYS A 678 -17.49 17.44 11.58
N ASP A 679 -17.56 17.53 10.27
CA ASP A 679 -16.60 18.31 9.52
C ASP A 679 -16.83 19.81 9.80
N SER A 680 -15.84 20.43 10.41
CA SER A 680 -15.84 21.86 10.75
C SER A 680 -14.74 22.65 10.02
N TRP A 681 -14.03 21.98 9.07
CA TRP A 681 -12.97 22.64 8.34
C TRP A 681 -13.53 23.70 7.39
N ALA A 682 -13.09 24.92 7.60
CA ALA A 682 -13.31 26.12 6.80
C ALA A 682 -14.55 26.12 5.89
N ARG A 683 -15.72 26.41 6.43
CA ARG A 683 -16.85 26.92 5.65
C ARG A 683 -16.84 28.44 5.69
#